data_4b4d29b8168f102fac3d7f882b59b3cc
#
_entry.id   4b4d29b8168f102fac3d7f882b59b3cc
#
_cell.length_a   1.000
_cell.length_b   1.000
_cell.length_c   1.000
_cell.angle_alpha   90.00
_cell.angle_beta   90.00
_cell.angle_gamma   90.00
#
_symmetry.space_group_name_H-M   'P 1'
#
loop_
_entity.id
_entity.type
_entity.pdbx_description
1 polymer ?
#
loop_
_entity_poly.entity_id
_entity_poly.type
_entity_poly.pdbx_seq_one_letter_code
_entity_poly.pdbx_strand_id
1 'polypeptide(L)'
;LVENPGNDVLYFLSFLSLSIIDENNILGVVMKDTFLRNLVCLCTVFFLLPTHISLAEVDIIKDVLQTIDFTKEMCVVSEEAIQKTYGDDPFRLPFFNDQLRNPLETPSILKNNIDYCIANRDSIRNVHWYTSYRLGYMVAAYPQYEPTFDHRIVESAPLLYAISDIYTLHQKPLSAYSFSLLQSKTKDIPVDVQKEIAKVLYASMEFELARDKAFATASELDLIKAFRNPAAILMEDGWDEITYQIASDANFGQLYFASIVLSHHLDAFLQILPSLAIPDSTSFSAETPMGSIQIHPAKDTLHTGRNILFSLDLGGNDTYLNSAGGNDSWFNPVSICINMTGDDTYEVQDPSVYSQGAGVFGFGALVDMQGDDHYKSIQYSQGFGCFGVGILWDQNGKDTYDCDNLAQGAGIFGIGILHDSAQSDTYHTYSFSQGFGYVKGFGLLMDDQGDDTYIANDEDVAGTNPQSSDHNTSFCQGAGFGRRADLAEGNSMSGGIGMLIDMQGNDTYSCGVFGQGTGYWAGTGVLYDQSGNDSYKGVWYVQGGAAHFGIAMLMDDQGNDTYDALLNMAQGAGHDVSLGYLIDREGNDTYTSPNLALGGGNSNGLGFFVDAQGDDIYQLRRTNATNLGKASCELFPKTSWRYG
;
A
#
# COMPACT_ATOMS: atom_id res chain seq x y z
N LEU A 1 36.51 -12.58 -23.21
CA LEU A 1 35.49 -12.75 -24.25
C LEU A 1 35.50 -14.19 -24.73
N VAL A 2 34.62 -14.98 -24.25
CA VAL A 2 34.26 -16.28 -24.82
C VAL A 2 32.75 -16.26 -24.95
N GLU A 3 32.26 -16.26 -26.16
CA GLU A 3 30.84 -16.46 -26.48
C GLU A 3 30.40 -17.83 -25.98
N ASN A 4 29.42 -17.86 -25.11
CA ASN A 4 28.64 -19.05 -24.82
C ASN A 4 27.19 -18.61 -24.68
N PRO A 5 26.26 -19.07 -25.51
CA PRO A 5 24.85 -18.68 -25.43
C PRO A 5 24.17 -19.50 -24.34
N GLY A 6 23.85 -18.89 -23.25
CA GLY A 6 23.06 -19.52 -22.18
C GLY A 6 23.29 -18.91 -20.81
N ASN A 7 22.35 -18.08 -20.39
CA ASN A 7 22.04 -17.71 -19.03
C ASN A 7 23.18 -17.20 -18.14
N ASP A 8 23.43 -15.92 -18.22
CA ASP A 8 24.41 -15.21 -17.39
C ASP A 8 23.69 -14.38 -16.34
N VAL A 9 24.01 -14.59 -15.07
CA VAL A 9 23.51 -13.79 -13.95
C VAL A 9 24.52 -12.70 -13.62
N LEU A 10 24.07 -11.44 -13.66
CA LEU A 10 24.93 -10.28 -13.40
C LEU A 10 24.60 -9.67 -12.04
N TYR A 11 25.59 -9.58 -11.15
CA TYR A 11 25.45 -8.94 -9.83
C TYR A 11 26.30 -7.69 -9.73
N PHE A 12 25.68 -6.57 -9.34
CA PHE A 12 26.37 -5.34 -9.02
C PHE A 12 26.28 -5.06 -7.51
N LEU A 13 27.42 -5.04 -6.86
CA LEU A 13 27.56 -4.55 -5.50
C LEU A 13 28.50 -3.34 -5.54
N SER A 14 27.96 -2.14 -5.40
CA SER A 14 28.77 -0.94 -5.28
C SER A 14 28.87 -0.49 -3.82
N PHE A 15 30.08 -0.35 -3.34
CA PHE A 15 30.38 -0.04 -1.93
C PHE A 15 30.89 1.38 -1.74
N LEU A 16 30.30 2.03 -0.76
CA LEU A 16 30.77 3.11 0.11
C LEU A 16 31.79 4.12 -0.43
N SER A 17 31.38 5.35 -0.61
CA SER A 17 32.28 6.50 -0.46
C SER A 17 32.21 7.01 0.98
N LEU A 18 33.27 6.84 1.74
CA LEU A 18 33.42 7.50 3.04
C LEU A 18 33.76 8.97 2.83
N SER A 19 32.88 9.88 3.19
CA SER A 19 33.25 11.25 3.49
C SER A 19 33.62 11.32 4.96
N ILE A 20 34.89 11.64 5.25
CA ILE A 20 35.37 11.95 6.61
C ILE A 20 34.79 13.30 6.99
N ILE A 21 33.83 13.29 7.90
CA ILE A 21 33.34 14.49 8.59
C ILE A 21 33.79 14.39 10.04
N ASP A 22 34.41 15.47 10.48
CA ASP A 22 34.92 15.89 11.78
C ASP A 22 34.64 14.98 13.01
N GLU A 23 35.62 14.86 13.87
CA GLU A 23 35.81 13.92 14.97
C GLU A 23 34.73 13.90 16.07
N ASN A 24 33.63 14.66 15.94
CA ASN A 24 32.60 14.78 17.00
C ASN A 24 31.22 14.17 16.68
N ASN A 25 31.02 13.54 15.52
CA ASN A 25 29.79 12.87 15.17
C ASN A 25 30.04 11.54 14.44
N ILE A 26 30.46 10.52 15.18
CA ILE A 26 30.71 9.19 14.65
C ILE A 26 29.45 8.34 14.92
N LEU A 27 28.64 8.12 13.87
CA LEU A 27 27.76 6.96 13.82
C LEU A 27 28.61 5.73 13.48
N GLY A 28 28.85 4.90 14.48
CA GLY A 28 29.80 3.83 14.37
C GLY A 28 29.24 2.55 13.77
N VAL A 29 29.60 2.29 12.52
CA VAL A 29 29.79 0.91 12.08
C VAL A 29 31.20 0.52 12.54
N VAL A 30 31.32 -0.38 13.50
CA VAL A 30 32.62 -0.88 13.96
C VAL A 30 33.14 -1.85 12.90
N MET A 31 33.83 -1.31 11.91
CA MET A 31 34.73 -2.10 11.08
C MET A 31 36.14 -2.11 11.72
N LYS A 32 36.70 -3.28 11.93
CA LYS A 32 38.05 -3.44 12.49
C LYS A 32 39.11 -2.85 11.58
N ASP A 33 40.00 -2.10 12.17
CA ASP A 33 40.94 -1.10 11.70
C ASP A 33 41.97 -1.46 10.60
N THR A 34 41.93 -2.63 9.99
CA THR A 34 43.03 -3.08 9.12
C THR A 34 42.72 -3.03 7.62
N PHE A 35 41.51 -2.76 7.22
CA PHE A 35 41.07 -2.86 5.81
C PHE A 35 40.84 -1.52 5.11
N LEU A 36 40.74 -0.43 5.87
CA LEU A 36 40.27 0.88 5.37
C LEU A 36 41.32 1.67 4.54
N ARG A 37 42.56 1.24 4.46
CA ARG A 37 43.60 2.01 3.78
C ARG A 37 43.77 1.77 2.29
N ASN A 38 43.17 0.73 1.71
CA ASN A 38 43.39 0.34 0.30
C ASN A 38 42.14 0.14 -0.56
N LEU A 39 40.94 0.51 -0.10
CA LEU A 39 39.72 0.29 -0.89
C LEU A 39 39.11 1.58 -1.42
N VAL A 40 39.82 2.27 -2.28
CA VAL A 40 39.29 3.16 -3.30
C VAL A 40 39.51 2.43 -4.64
N CYS A 41 38.72 1.39 -4.86
CA CYS A 41 38.62 0.77 -6.17
C CYS A 41 37.17 0.28 -6.34
N LEU A 42 36.51 0.80 -7.36
CA LEU A 42 35.32 0.14 -7.95
C LEU A 42 35.71 -1.32 -8.29
N CYS A 43 35.30 -2.27 -7.50
CA CYS A 43 35.37 -3.66 -7.90
C CYS A 43 34.00 -4.05 -8.47
N THR A 44 33.86 -4.04 -9.79
CA THR A 44 32.81 -4.72 -10.51
C THR A 44 33.27 -6.17 -10.68
N VAL A 45 32.55 -7.12 -10.11
CA VAL A 45 32.89 -8.54 -10.22
C VAL A 45 31.79 -9.23 -11.03
N PHE A 46 32.15 -9.84 -12.16
CA PHE A 46 31.28 -10.59 -13.05
C PHE A 46 31.40 -12.08 -12.79
N PHE A 47 30.28 -12.78 -12.66
CA PHE A 47 30.23 -14.23 -12.60
C PHE A 47 29.22 -14.82 -13.55
N LEU A 48 29.64 -15.84 -14.26
CA LEU A 48 28.85 -16.68 -15.14
C LEU A 48 28.48 -17.97 -14.39
N LEU A 49 27.20 -18.27 -14.24
CA LEU A 49 26.72 -19.53 -13.64
C LEU A 49 25.73 -20.24 -14.58
N PRO A 50 25.79 -21.57 -14.65
CA PRO A 50 24.92 -22.34 -15.57
C PRO A 50 23.48 -22.49 -15.05
N THR A 51 22.57 -22.57 -15.99
CA THR A 51 21.11 -22.65 -15.84
C THR A 51 20.60 -23.82 -15.01
N HIS A 52 19.64 -23.58 -14.20
CA HIS A 52 18.80 -24.35 -13.28
C HIS A 52 19.09 -24.04 -11.82
N ILE A 53 18.67 -22.87 -11.38
CA ILE A 53 18.64 -22.56 -9.94
C ILE A 53 17.22 -22.15 -9.57
N SER A 54 16.46 -23.10 -9.07
CA SER A 54 15.33 -22.84 -8.20
C SER A 54 15.86 -22.60 -6.79
N LEU A 55 15.57 -21.46 -6.17
CA LEU A 55 15.67 -21.21 -4.73
C LEU A 55 17.05 -21.00 -4.09
N ALA A 56 18.02 -20.38 -4.74
CA ALA A 56 19.30 -20.11 -4.10
C ALA A 56 19.81 -18.65 -4.22
N GLU A 57 18.94 -17.65 -4.31
CA GLU A 57 19.37 -16.23 -4.31
C GLU A 57 20.28 -15.93 -3.10
N VAL A 58 19.97 -16.46 -1.94
CA VAL A 58 20.79 -16.31 -0.72
C VAL A 58 22.17 -16.95 -0.85
N ASP A 59 22.26 -18.10 -1.51
CA ASP A 59 23.54 -18.80 -1.70
C ASP A 59 24.42 -18.10 -2.73
N ILE A 60 23.84 -17.55 -3.78
CA ILE A 60 24.58 -16.82 -4.83
C ILE A 60 25.16 -15.51 -4.27
N ILE A 61 24.38 -14.72 -3.56
CA ILE A 61 24.87 -13.51 -2.89
C ILE A 61 26.01 -13.86 -1.93
N LYS A 62 25.89 -14.95 -1.19
CA LYS A 62 26.93 -15.45 -0.30
C LYS A 62 28.21 -15.82 -1.06
N ASP A 63 28.09 -16.48 -2.20
CA ASP A 63 29.24 -16.86 -3.02
C ASP A 63 29.93 -15.62 -3.63
N VAL A 64 29.17 -14.64 -4.11
CA VAL A 64 29.69 -13.34 -4.55
C VAL A 64 30.42 -12.62 -3.44
N LEU A 65 29.82 -12.52 -2.24
CA LEU A 65 30.44 -11.89 -1.09
C LEU A 65 31.76 -12.56 -0.69
N GLN A 66 31.82 -13.91 -0.74
CA GLN A 66 33.06 -14.65 -0.45
C GLN A 66 34.19 -14.31 -1.43
N THR A 67 33.89 -14.02 -2.70
CA THR A 67 34.93 -13.70 -3.69
C THR A 67 35.61 -12.35 -3.46
N ILE A 68 34.96 -11.47 -2.71
CA ILE A 68 35.51 -10.15 -2.33
C ILE A 68 35.91 -10.08 -0.86
N ASP A 69 36.10 -11.25 -0.20
CA ASP A 69 36.39 -11.36 1.23
C ASP A 69 35.37 -10.61 2.13
N PHE A 70 34.13 -10.53 1.69
CA PHE A 70 33.02 -9.94 2.43
C PHE A 70 32.14 -11.02 3.03
N THR A 71 31.69 -10.84 4.25
CA THR A 71 30.84 -11.83 4.93
C THR A 71 29.44 -11.28 5.21
N LYS A 72 28.48 -12.17 5.41
CA LYS A 72 27.11 -11.80 5.79
C LYS A 72 27.09 -10.90 7.04
N GLU A 73 27.97 -11.15 8.00
CA GLU A 73 28.09 -10.39 9.24
C GLU A 73 28.64 -8.97 9.02
N MET A 74 29.23 -8.68 7.87
CA MET A 74 29.65 -7.33 7.46
C MET A 74 28.50 -6.54 6.81
N CYS A 75 27.45 -7.22 6.33
CA CYS A 75 26.25 -6.63 5.74
C CYS A 75 25.16 -6.42 6.78
N VAL A 76 25.44 -5.89 7.95
CA VAL A 76 24.45 -5.76 9.04
C VAL A 76 24.38 -4.34 9.52
N VAL A 77 23.19 -3.79 9.68
CA VAL A 77 22.99 -2.59 10.48
C VAL A 77 22.95 -3.00 11.95
N SER A 78 23.91 -2.52 12.76
CA SER A 78 24.02 -2.94 14.16
C SER A 78 22.85 -2.42 15.01
N GLU A 79 22.42 -3.21 16.01
CA GLU A 79 21.40 -2.80 16.98
C GLU A 79 21.77 -1.48 17.68
N GLU A 80 23.06 -1.33 18.03
CA GLU A 80 23.57 -0.10 18.66
C GLU A 80 23.39 1.11 17.73
N ALA A 81 23.61 0.96 16.43
CA ALA A 81 23.41 2.03 15.44
C ALA A 81 21.91 2.38 15.32
N ILE A 82 21.05 1.37 15.26
CA ILE A 82 19.60 1.56 15.21
C ILE A 82 19.12 2.30 16.48
N GLN A 83 19.48 1.81 17.66
CA GLN A 83 19.06 2.39 18.93
C GLN A 83 19.61 3.80 19.15
N LYS A 84 20.86 4.05 18.80
CA LYS A 84 21.49 5.36 18.95
C LYS A 84 20.84 6.42 18.08
N THR A 85 20.39 6.04 16.89
CA THR A 85 19.85 6.98 15.90
C THR A 85 18.37 7.24 16.10
N TYR A 86 17.60 6.21 16.45
CA TYR A 86 16.13 6.30 16.52
C TYR A 86 15.56 6.31 17.92
N GLY A 87 16.32 5.83 18.92
CA GLY A 87 15.76 5.62 20.26
C GLY A 87 14.57 4.66 20.25
N ASP A 88 13.71 4.84 21.24
CA ASP A 88 12.44 4.11 21.37
C ASP A 88 11.35 4.86 20.60
N ASP A 89 11.03 4.37 19.40
CA ASP A 89 9.94 4.89 18.59
C ASP A 89 8.73 3.95 18.66
N PRO A 90 7.61 4.39 19.30
CA PRO A 90 6.42 3.54 19.48
C PRO A 90 5.72 3.21 18.15
N PHE A 91 6.05 3.94 17.08
CA PHE A 91 5.47 3.73 15.76
C PHE A 91 6.27 2.75 14.91
N ARG A 92 7.45 2.33 15.36
CA ARG A 92 8.27 1.38 14.59
C ARG A 92 7.58 0.04 14.46
N LEU A 93 7.53 -0.48 13.21
CA LEU A 93 6.95 -1.78 12.94
C LEU A 93 7.81 -2.91 13.54
N PRO A 94 7.20 -3.95 14.12
CA PRO A 94 7.93 -5.00 14.84
C PRO A 94 9.00 -5.72 14.01
N PHE A 95 8.75 -5.89 12.71
CA PHE A 95 9.64 -6.63 11.81
C PHE A 95 10.70 -5.76 11.13
N PHE A 96 10.65 -4.43 11.30
CA PHE A 96 11.49 -3.50 10.57
C PHE A 96 12.98 -3.65 10.94
N ASN A 97 13.30 -3.70 12.23
CA ASN A 97 14.68 -3.85 12.70
C ASN A 97 15.31 -5.17 12.26
N ASP A 98 14.51 -6.24 12.18
CA ASP A 98 15.01 -7.56 11.74
C ASP A 98 15.38 -7.54 10.25
N GLN A 99 14.67 -6.80 9.43
CA GLN A 99 15.00 -6.59 8.03
C GLN A 99 16.31 -5.81 7.87
N LEU A 100 16.50 -4.71 8.62
CA LEU A 100 17.77 -3.96 8.61
C LEU A 100 18.98 -4.79 9.08
N ARG A 101 18.77 -5.72 10.02
CA ARG A 101 19.83 -6.61 10.50
C ARG A 101 20.16 -7.74 9.53
N ASN A 102 19.24 -8.09 8.64
CA ASN A 102 19.36 -9.20 7.72
C ASN A 102 19.12 -8.77 6.27
N PRO A 103 19.92 -7.83 5.74
CA PRO A 103 19.69 -7.26 4.41
C PRO A 103 19.69 -8.30 3.29
N LEU A 104 20.44 -9.39 3.43
CA LEU A 104 20.47 -10.46 2.43
C LEU A 104 19.22 -11.38 2.46
N GLU A 105 18.46 -11.36 3.55
CA GLU A 105 17.22 -12.14 3.69
C GLU A 105 15.98 -11.28 3.44
N THR A 106 16.13 -9.97 3.47
CA THR A 106 15.02 -9.02 3.32
C THR A 106 14.22 -9.21 2.03
N PRO A 107 14.83 -9.40 0.84
CA PRO A 107 14.05 -9.67 -0.37
C PRO A 107 13.15 -10.91 -0.26
N SER A 108 13.67 -12.00 0.30
CA SER A 108 12.86 -13.22 0.51
C SER A 108 11.72 -13.00 1.52
N ILE A 109 11.94 -12.19 2.55
CA ILE A 109 10.89 -11.83 3.52
C ILE A 109 9.80 -11.00 2.83
N LEU A 110 10.19 -10.02 2.00
CA LEU A 110 9.25 -9.19 1.25
C LEU A 110 8.49 -10.02 0.19
N LYS A 111 9.18 -10.92 -0.52
CA LYS A 111 8.53 -11.84 -1.48
C LYS A 111 7.50 -12.75 -0.81
N ASN A 112 7.78 -13.26 0.38
CA ASN A 112 6.80 -14.04 1.14
C ASN A 112 5.54 -13.22 1.50
N ASN A 113 5.67 -11.90 1.70
CA ASN A 113 4.52 -11.02 1.91
C ASN A 113 3.68 -10.90 0.65
N ILE A 114 4.33 -10.70 -0.50
CA ILE A 114 3.73 -10.65 -1.83
C ILE A 114 3.01 -11.96 -2.12
N ASP A 115 3.70 -13.11 -1.97
CA ASP A 115 3.15 -14.45 -2.24
C ASP A 115 1.91 -14.75 -1.40
N TYR A 116 1.87 -14.26 -0.15
CA TYR A 116 0.69 -14.41 0.67
C TYR A 116 -0.51 -13.62 0.11
N CYS A 117 -0.30 -12.37 -0.30
CA CYS A 117 -1.34 -11.55 -0.90
C CYS A 117 -1.87 -12.19 -2.19
N ILE A 118 -0.98 -12.60 -3.09
CA ILE A 118 -1.34 -13.27 -4.35
C ILE A 118 -2.13 -14.57 -4.09
N ALA A 119 -1.66 -15.40 -3.16
CA ALA A 119 -2.32 -16.67 -2.84
C ALA A 119 -3.70 -16.51 -2.18
N ASN A 120 -4.02 -15.32 -1.69
CA ASN A 120 -5.27 -15.01 -1.00
C ASN A 120 -6.07 -13.87 -1.66
N ARG A 121 -5.72 -13.50 -2.88
CA ARG A 121 -6.33 -12.36 -3.59
C ARG A 121 -7.85 -12.45 -3.78
N ASP A 122 -8.43 -13.65 -3.72
CA ASP A 122 -9.87 -13.86 -3.81
C ASP A 122 -10.60 -13.65 -2.46
N SER A 123 -9.91 -13.15 -1.43
CA SER A 123 -10.49 -13.02 -0.09
C SER A 123 -10.10 -11.71 0.59
N ILE A 124 -11.03 -10.77 0.64
CA ILE A 124 -10.91 -9.51 1.39
C ILE A 124 -10.42 -9.77 2.83
N ARG A 125 -11.03 -10.76 3.50
CA ARG A 125 -10.67 -11.15 4.86
C ARG A 125 -9.21 -11.56 5.03
N ASN A 126 -8.70 -12.41 4.13
CA ASN A 126 -7.36 -12.96 4.27
C ASN A 126 -6.30 -11.89 3.99
N VAL A 127 -6.49 -11.07 2.95
CA VAL A 127 -5.62 -9.93 2.64
C VAL A 127 -5.64 -8.93 3.80
N HIS A 128 -6.81 -8.54 4.30
CA HIS A 128 -6.96 -7.64 5.43
C HIS A 128 -6.32 -8.20 6.72
N TRP A 129 -6.50 -9.49 7.02
CA TRP A 129 -5.83 -10.12 8.15
C TRP A 129 -4.32 -10.02 8.05
N TYR A 130 -3.79 -10.27 6.86
CA TYR A 130 -2.35 -10.26 6.65
C TYR A 130 -1.74 -8.86 6.79
N THR A 131 -2.38 -7.84 6.23
CA THR A 131 -1.94 -6.45 6.37
C THR A 131 -1.94 -6.02 7.85
N SER A 132 -2.97 -6.39 8.61
CA SER A 132 -3.04 -6.18 10.06
C SER A 132 -1.90 -6.88 10.82
N TYR A 133 -1.60 -8.13 10.44
CA TYR A 133 -0.50 -8.91 11.02
C TYR A 133 0.85 -8.24 10.76
N ARG A 134 1.09 -7.72 9.57
CA ARG A 134 2.33 -7.04 9.20
C ARG A 134 2.52 -5.71 9.93
N LEU A 135 1.46 -5.03 10.30
CA LEU A 135 1.51 -3.86 11.17
C LEU A 135 1.81 -4.20 12.64
N GLY A 136 1.90 -5.49 12.97
CA GLY A 136 2.19 -5.96 14.33
C GLY A 136 0.97 -6.13 15.22
N TYR A 137 -0.22 -6.07 14.67
CA TYR A 137 -1.44 -6.34 15.42
C TYR A 137 -1.72 -7.85 15.41
N MET A 138 -1.33 -8.50 16.51
CA MET A 138 -1.48 -9.94 16.67
C MET A 138 -2.95 -10.31 16.81
N VAL A 139 -3.55 -10.71 15.70
CA VAL A 139 -4.86 -11.36 15.68
C VAL A 139 -4.63 -12.88 15.67
N ALA A 140 -3.86 -13.36 16.65
CA ALA A 140 -3.36 -14.73 16.70
C ALA A 140 -4.47 -15.81 16.77
N ALA A 141 -5.68 -15.44 17.18
CA ALA A 141 -6.82 -16.34 17.25
C ALA A 141 -7.61 -16.43 15.93
N TYR A 142 -7.34 -15.54 15.00
CA TYR A 142 -7.94 -15.51 13.69
C TYR A 142 -7.14 -16.41 12.77
N PRO A 143 -7.32 -17.17 12.02
CA PRO A 143 -8.22 -17.81 11.09
C PRO A 143 -9.17 -18.88 11.73
N GLN A 144 -9.06 -19.12 13.02
CA GLN A 144 -9.86 -20.11 13.75
C GLN A 144 -11.13 -19.49 14.40
N TYR A 145 -11.32 -18.17 14.21
CA TYR A 145 -12.49 -17.47 14.75
C TYR A 145 -13.74 -17.85 13.94
N GLU A 146 -14.64 -18.53 14.59
CA GLU A 146 -16.01 -18.69 14.08
C GLU A 146 -16.88 -17.58 14.69
N PRO A 147 -17.56 -16.77 13.84
CA PRO A 147 -18.39 -15.69 14.33
C PRO A 147 -19.50 -16.18 15.24
N THR A 148 -19.66 -15.53 16.38
CA THR A 148 -20.65 -15.91 17.39
C THR A 148 -22.06 -15.33 17.15
N PHE A 149 -22.31 -14.70 15.99
CA PHE A 149 -23.58 -14.01 15.72
C PHE A 149 -24.71 -14.90 15.27
N ASP A 150 -24.46 -16.10 14.82
CA ASP A 150 -25.49 -16.99 14.27
C ASP A 150 -26.65 -17.21 15.26
N HIS A 151 -26.39 -17.14 16.55
CA HIS A 151 -27.42 -17.23 17.59
C HIS A 151 -28.35 -16.01 17.68
N ARG A 152 -27.96 -14.86 17.09
CA ARG A 152 -28.77 -13.64 17.02
C ARG A 152 -29.67 -13.61 15.79
N ILE A 153 -29.43 -14.47 14.80
CA ILE A 153 -30.23 -14.51 13.57
C ILE A 153 -31.61 -15.07 13.85
N VAL A 154 -32.62 -14.26 13.65
CA VAL A 154 -34.03 -14.69 13.73
C VAL A 154 -34.48 -15.22 12.37
N GLU A 155 -34.50 -16.51 12.17
CA GLU A 155 -34.72 -17.19 10.88
C GLU A 155 -35.97 -16.74 10.11
N SER A 156 -37.01 -16.30 10.80
CA SER A 156 -38.26 -15.88 10.15
C SER A 156 -38.27 -14.45 9.61
N ALA A 157 -37.33 -13.59 10.07
CA ALA A 157 -37.24 -12.18 9.67
C ALA A 157 -35.85 -11.59 10.04
N PRO A 158 -34.77 -12.11 9.45
CA PRO A 158 -33.40 -11.78 9.87
C PRO A 158 -33.12 -10.29 9.82
N LEU A 159 -33.39 -9.64 8.69
CA LEU A 159 -33.11 -8.22 8.48
C LEU A 159 -33.91 -7.30 9.41
N LEU A 160 -35.19 -7.62 9.62
CA LEU A 160 -36.05 -6.85 10.53
C LEU A 160 -35.48 -6.79 11.94
N TYR A 161 -35.07 -7.95 12.48
CA TYR A 161 -34.52 -8.00 13.84
C TYR A 161 -33.14 -7.38 13.94
N ALA A 162 -32.26 -7.56 12.94
CA ALA A 162 -30.96 -6.90 12.94
C ALA A 162 -31.10 -5.36 12.95
N ILE A 163 -32.01 -4.80 12.15
CA ILE A 163 -32.30 -3.36 12.17
C ILE A 163 -32.88 -2.93 13.54
N SER A 164 -33.80 -3.71 14.10
CA SER A 164 -34.36 -3.41 15.44
C SER A 164 -33.29 -3.41 16.53
N ASP A 165 -32.28 -4.30 16.43
CA ASP A 165 -31.18 -4.39 17.37
C ASP A 165 -30.20 -3.20 17.24
N ILE A 166 -29.97 -2.65 16.05
CA ILE A 166 -29.24 -1.39 15.86
C ILE A 166 -29.92 -0.26 16.64
N TYR A 167 -31.24 -0.13 16.50
CA TYR A 167 -31.97 0.88 17.28
C TYR A 167 -31.90 0.67 18.80
N THR A 168 -31.89 -0.58 19.23
CA THR A 168 -31.77 -0.95 20.64
C THR A 168 -30.38 -0.62 21.18
N LEU A 169 -29.33 -0.92 20.42
CA LEU A 169 -27.92 -0.57 20.74
C LEU A 169 -27.77 0.93 21.01
N HIS A 170 -28.39 1.76 20.19
CA HIS A 170 -28.36 3.22 20.32
C HIS A 170 -29.43 3.79 21.28
N GLN A 171 -30.05 2.96 22.10
CA GLN A 171 -31.05 3.38 23.10
C GLN A 171 -32.27 4.12 22.49
N LYS A 172 -32.61 3.81 21.24
CA LYS A 172 -33.74 4.37 20.47
C LYS A 172 -34.68 3.26 19.97
N PRO A 173 -35.22 2.36 20.84
CA PRO A 173 -35.97 1.20 20.38
C PRO A 173 -37.16 1.61 19.50
N LEU A 174 -37.41 0.81 18.48
CA LEU A 174 -38.52 1.03 17.55
C LEU A 174 -39.88 0.99 18.27
N SER A 175 -40.75 1.92 17.91
CA SER A 175 -42.16 1.81 18.31
C SER A 175 -42.83 0.59 17.63
N ALA A 176 -43.94 0.10 18.20
CA ALA A 176 -44.71 -1.00 17.58
C ALA A 176 -45.15 -0.66 16.15
N TYR A 177 -45.48 0.61 15.89
CA TYR A 177 -45.86 1.08 14.56
C TYR A 177 -44.67 1.03 13.60
N SER A 178 -43.50 1.58 14.00
CA SER A 178 -42.28 1.57 13.19
C SER A 178 -41.81 0.14 12.91
N PHE A 179 -41.89 -0.75 13.89
CA PHE A 179 -41.55 -2.16 13.73
C PHE A 179 -42.48 -2.85 12.70
N SER A 180 -43.80 -2.63 12.78
CA SER A 180 -44.77 -3.20 11.82
C SER A 180 -44.55 -2.63 10.39
N LEU A 181 -44.21 -1.35 10.27
CA LEU A 181 -43.89 -0.73 8.99
C LEU A 181 -42.65 -1.36 8.39
N LEU A 182 -41.59 -1.52 9.17
CA LEU A 182 -40.35 -2.16 8.75
C LEU A 182 -40.58 -3.62 8.35
N GLN A 183 -41.37 -4.37 9.12
CA GLN A 183 -41.79 -5.73 8.80
C GLN A 183 -42.49 -5.80 7.44
N SER A 184 -43.34 -4.83 7.11
CA SER A 184 -44.01 -4.79 5.81
C SER A 184 -43.08 -4.52 4.64
N LYS A 185 -41.98 -3.81 4.88
CA LYS A 185 -40.94 -3.52 3.86
C LYS A 185 -39.98 -4.69 3.62
N THR A 186 -39.61 -5.43 4.68
CA THR A 186 -38.65 -6.54 4.56
C THR A 186 -39.24 -7.82 3.99
N LYS A 187 -40.59 -8.01 4.02
CA LYS A 187 -41.26 -9.26 3.62
C LYS A 187 -41.02 -9.68 2.16
N ASP A 188 -40.76 -8.70 1.27
CA ASP A 188 -40.61 -8.94 -0.16
C ASP A 188 -39.11 -9.23 -0.54
N ILE A 189 -38.18 -9.14 0.42
CA ILE A 189 -36.79 -9.52 0.26
C ILE A 189 -36.64 -11.02 0.55
N PRO A 190 -35.99 -11.82 -0.31
CA PRO A 190 -35.73 -13.23 -0.04
C PRO A 190 -35.06 -13.45 1.32
N VAL A 191 -35.49 -14.46 2.07
CA VAL A 191 -35.04 -14.68 3.46
C VAL A 191 -33.52 -14.95 3.52
N ASP A 192 -32.97 -15.65 2.53
CA ASP A 192 -31.54 -15.93 2.48
C ASP A 192 -30.74 -14.62 2.30
N VAL A 193 -31.22 -13.69 1.47
CA VAL A 193 -30.60 -12.33 1.33
C VAL A 193 -30.70 -11.56 2.64
N GLN A 194 -31.90 -11.59 3.30
CA GLN A 194 -32.06 -10.95 4.60
C GLN A 194 -31.07 -11.49 5.64
N LYS A 195 -30.80 -12.80 5.61
CA LYS A 195 -29.91 -13.48 6.55
C LYS A 195 -28.47 -13.00 6.40
N GLU A 196 -27.98 -12.92 5.18
CA GLU A 196 -26.60 -12.50 4.94
C GLU A 196 -26.39 -11.00 5.23
N ILE A 197 -27.32 -10.14 4.81
CA ILE A 197 -27.29 -8.73 5.23
C ILE A 197 -27.32 -8.61 6.76
N ALA A 198 -28.15 -9.38 7.46
CA ALA A 198 -28.22 -9.34 8.91
C ALA A 198 -26.88 -9.71 9.58
N LYS A 199 -26.14 -10.69 9.05
CA LYS A 199 -24.78 -11.03 9.55
C LYS A 199 -23.82 -9.85 9.42
N VAL A 200 -23.79 -9.19 8.27
CA VAL A 200 -22.97 -7.99 8.05
C VAL A 200 -23.37 -6.88 9.02
N LEU A 201 -24.67 -6.65 9.27
CA LEU A 201 -25.15 -5.64 10.20
C LEU A 201 -24.75 -5.95 11.65
N TYR A 202 -24.82 -7.20 12.09
CA TYR A 202 -24.35 -7.59 13.43
C TYR A 202 -22.84 -7.40 13.58
N ALA A 203 -22.04 -7.75 12.57
CA ALA A 203 -20.61 -7.49 12.55
C ALA A 203 -20.31 -5.99 12.58
N SER A 204 -21.11 -5.17 11.89
CA SER A 204 -20.99 -3.70 11.91
C SER A 204 -21.27 -3.12 13.30
N MET A 205 -22.27 -3.63 14.03
CA MET A 205 -22.52 -3.22 15.42
C MET A 205 -21.33 -3.57 16.34
N GLU A 206 -20.71 -4.73 16.16
CA GLU A 206 -19.54 -5.11 16.96
C GLU A 206 -18.31 -4.29 16.59
N PHE A 207 -18.15 -3.94 15.32
CA PHE A 207 -17.09 -3.03 14.89
C PHE A 207 -17.25 -1.65 15.55
N GLU A 208 -18.44 -1.06 15.58
CA GLU A 208 -18.69 0.20 16.25
C GLU A 208 -18.28 0.16 17.72
N LEU A 209 -18.71 -0.88 18.45
CA LEU A 209 -18.35 -1.07 19.86
C LEU A 209 -16.84 -1.24 20.08
N ALA A 210 -16.16 -1.91 19.15
CA ALA A 210 -14.72 -2.10 19.20
C ALA A 210 -13.96 -0.79 18.90
N ARG A 211 -14.43 -0.02 17.92
CA ARG A 211 -13.91 1.30 17.58
C ARG A 211 -13.99 2.25 18.78
N ASP A 212 -15.14 2.35 19.41
CA ASP A 212 -15.36 3.23 20.56
C ASP A 212 -14.43 2.87 21.72
N LYS A 213 -14.16 1.58 21.92
CA LYS A 213 -13.18 1.12 22.92
C LYS A 213 -11.74 1.38 22.47
N ALA A 214 -11.44 1.26 21.18
CA ALA A 214 -10.09 1.47 20.66
C ALA A 214 -9.62 2.92 20.87
N PHE A 215 -10.55 3.87 20.80
CA PHE A 215 -10.28 5.31 20.94
C PHE A 215 -10.82 5.92 22.26
N ALA A 216 -11.12 5.10 23.25
CA ALA A 216 -11.76 5.54 24.50
C ALA A 216 -10.92 6.51 25.36
N THR A 217 -9.63 6.65 25.09
CA THR A 217 -8.72 7.58 25.77
C THR A 217 -8.84 9.02 25.27
N ALA A 218 -9.28 9.20 24.02
CA ALA A 218 -9.45 10.51 23.40
C ALA A 218 -10.85 11.09 23.67
N SER A 219 -10.95 12.41 23.71
CA SER A 219 -12.28 13.06 23.78
C SER A 219 -13.01 12.96 22.43
N GLU A 220 -14.34 12.87 22.46
CA GLU A 220 -15.15 12.86 21.24
C GLU A 220 -14.87 14.07 20.35
N LEU A 221 -14.64 15.25 20.95
CA LEU A 221 -14.32 16.45 20.21
C LEU A 221 -12.99 16.35 19.46
N ASP A 222 -11.97 15.74 20.06
CA ASP A 222 -10.66 15.56 19.43
C ASP A 222 -10.72 14.49 18.33
N LEU A 223 -11.50 13.42 18.54
CA LEU A 223 -11.76 12.43 17.51
C LEU A 223 -12.48 13.03 16.29
N ILE A 224 -13.48 13.89 16.52
CA ILE A 224 -14.17 14.60 15.42
C ILE A 224 -13.23 15.56 14.68
N LYS A 225 -12.29 16.22 15.38
CA LYS A 225 -11.29 17.07 14.73
C LYS A 225 -10.33 16.25 13.87
N ALA A 226 -9.79 15.16 14.42
CA ALA A 226 -8.90 14.26 13.69
C ALA A 226 -9.62 13.60 12.50
N PHE A 227 -10.89 13.21 12.66
CA PHE A 227 -11.73 12.72 11.56
C PHE A 227 -11.82 13.72 10.41
N ARG A 228 -11.93 15.01 10.67
CA ARG A 228 -12.06 16.05 9.64
C ARG A 228 -10.75 16.41 8.93
N ASN A 229 -9.62 16.04 9.52
CA ASN A 229 -8.29 16.30 8.95
C ASN A 229 -7.36 15.11 9.23
N PRO A 230 -7.62 13.96 8.63
CA PRO A 230 -6.94 12.69 8.97
C PRO A 230 -5.45 12.70 8.60
N ALA A 231 -5.05 13.52 7.65
CA ALA A 231 -3.66 13.63 7.21
C ALA A 231 -2.90 14.83 7.82
N ALA A 232 -3.42 15.44 8.89
CA ALA A 232 -2.84 16.64 9.51
C ALA A 232 -1.35 16.52 9.87
N ILE A 233 -0.88 15.30 10.16
CA ILE A 233 0.49 15.01 10.60
C ILE A 233 1.37 14.43 9.47
N LEU A 234 0.87 14.34 8.25
CA LEU A 234 1.58 13.69 7.13
C LEU A 234 2.87 14.43 6.74
N MET A 235 2.83 15.74 6.70
CA MET A 235 3.97 16.54 6.24
C MET A 235 5.01 16.76 7.34
N GLU A 236 6.28 16.91 6.96
CA GLU A 236 7.39 17.11 7.89
C GLU A 236 7.22 18.36 8.77
N ASP A 237 6.65 19.43 8.22
CA ASP A 237 6.36 20.71 8.91
C ASP A 237 4.97 20.74 9.57
N GLY A 238 4.14 19.71 9.33
CA GLY A 238 2.83 19.52 9.93
C GLY A 238 2.93 18.78 11.26
N TRP A 239 2.80 19.47 12.41
CA TRP A 239 2.67 18.81 13.70
C TRP A 239 1.27 18.99 14.27
N ASP A 240 0.61 17.88 14.58
CA ASP A 240 -0.69 17.85 15.25
C ASP A 240 -0.65 16.96 16.48
N GLU A 241 -0.56 17.58 17.66
CA GLU A 241 -0.49 16.91 18.95
C GLU A 241 -1.71 16.02 19.20
N ILE A 242 -2.89 16.41 18.73
CA ILE A 242 -4.13 15.64 18.90
C ILE A 242 -4.02 14.32 18.15
N THR A 243 -3.66 14.37 16.86
CA THR A 243 -3.49 13.17 16.03
C THR A 243 -2.38 12.27 16.57
N TYR A 244 -1.25 12.84 17.01
CA TYR A 244 -0.16 12.08 17.62
C TYR A 244 -0.62 11.34 18.88
N GLN A 245 -1.33 12.01 19.77
CA GLN A 245 -1.81 11.42 21.03
C GLN A 245 -2.84 10.30 20.74
N ILE A 246 -3.76 10.53 19.82
CA ILE A 246 -4.72 9.49 19.38
C ILE A 246 -3.96 8.28 18.83
N ALA A 247 -2.98 8.49 17.94
CA ALA A 247 -2.19 7.41 17.35
C ALA A 247 -1.37 6.62 18.38
N SER A 248 -0.86 7.30 19.43
CA SER A 248 -0.08 6.69 20.49
C SER A 248 -0.93 5.85 21.44
N ASP A 249 -2.15 6.28 21.73
CA ASP A 249 -3.00 5.70 22.78
C ASP A 249 -4.02 4.69 22.22
N ALA A 250 -4.26 4.67 20.90
CA ALA A 250 -5.27 3.83 20.27
C ALA A 250 -4.98 2.32 20.44
N ASN A 251 -6.01 1.56 20.79
CA ASN A 251 -5.96 0.10 20.78
C ASN A 251 -6.28 -0.48 19.39
N PHE A 252 -5.36 -0.34 18.47
CA PHE A 252 -5.51 -0.84 17.09
C PHE A 252 -5.77 -2.35 17.01
N GLY A 253 -5.23 -3.15 17.92
CA GLY A 253 -5.45 -4.60 17.92
C GLY A 253 -6.93 -4.96 18.08
N GLN A 254 -7.68 -4.22 18.90
CA GLN A 254 -9.12 -4.42 19.07
C GLN A 254 -9.90 -3.95 17.84
N LEU A 255 -9.52 -2.82 17.27
CA LEU A 255 -10.12 -2.27 16.06
C LEU A 255 -9.99 -3.24 14.88
N TYR A 256 -8.77 -3.69 14.61
CA TYR A 256 -8.51 -4.60 13.48
C TYR A 256 -9.10 -5.99 13.69
N PHE A 257 -9.18 -6.50 14.90
CA PHE A 257 -9.89 -7.76 15.13
C PHE A 257 -11.36 -7.66 14.70
N ALA A 258 -12.07 -6.62 15.10
CA ALA A 258 -13.46 -6.43 14.74
C ALA A 258 -13.65 -6.17 13.23
N SER A 259 -12.74 -5.43 12.61
CA SER A 259 -12.78 -5.18 11.16
C SER A 259 -12.54 -6.46 10.33
N ILE A 260 -11.66 -7.36 10.80
CA ILE A 260 -11.46 -8.68 10.17
C ILE A 260 -12.72 -9.54 10.26
N VAL A 261 -13.43 -9.50 11.38
CA VAL A 261 -14.73 -10.19 11.52
C VAL A 261 -15.74 -9.63 10.53
N LEU A 262 -15.78 -8.31 10.35
CA LEU A 262 -16.65 -7.68 9.36
C LEU A 262 -16.27 -8.08 7.94
N SER A 263 -14.99 -8.08 7.59
CA SER A 263 -14.49 -8.58 6.29
C SER A 263 -14.84 -10.05 6.05
N HIS A 264 -14.84 -10.88 7.10
CA HIS A 264 -15.27 -12.28 6.98
C HIS A 264 -16.75 -12.42 6.56
N HIS A 265 -17.63 -11.62 7.14
CA HIS A 265 -19.04 -11.67 6.78
C HIS A 265 -19.29 -11.06 5.41
N LEU A 266 -18.51 -10.05 5.03
CA LEU A 266 -18.53 -9.50 3.68
C LEU A 266 -18.11 -10.55 2.65
N ASP A 267 -16.96 -11.20 2.83
CA ASP A 267 -16.49 -12.30 1.96
C ASP A 267 -17.55 -13.41 1.83
N ALA A 268 -18.11 -13.86 2.95
CA ALA A 268 -19.10 -14.93 2.95
C ALA A 268 -20.37 -14.52 2.17
N PHE A 269 -20.76 -13.26 2.25
CA PHE A 269 -21.90 -12.74 1.49
C PHE A 269 -21.56 -12.69 -0.01
N LEU A 270 -20.42 -12.12 -0.39
CA LEU A 270 -19.98 -12.00 -1.79
C LEU A 270 -19.87 -13.37 -2.47
N GLN A 271 -19.39 -14.39 -1.78
CA GLN A 271 -19.26 -15.75 -2.33
C GLN A 271 -20.62 -16.36 -2.72
N ILE A 272 -21.68 -16.07 -1.98
CA ILE A 272 -22.99 -16.66 -2.25
C ILE A 272 -23.90 -15.74 -3.05
N LEU A 273 -23.64 -14.44 -3.07
CA LEU A 273 -24.49 -13.41 -3.70
C LEU A 273 -24.89 -13.75 -5.13
N PRO A 274 -23.97 -14.21 -6.02
CA PRO A 274 -24.36 -14.60 -7.39
C PRO A 274 -25.32 -15.78 -7.48
N SER A 275 -25.45 -16.59 -6.42
CA SER A 275 -26.35 -17.74 -6.36
C SER A 275 -27.71 -17.42 -5.73
N LEU A 276 -27.84 -16.24 -5.14
CA LEU A 276 -29.10 -15.82 -4.49
C LEU A 276 -30.12 -15.37 -5.54
N ALA A 277 -31.35 -15.90 -5.45
CA ALA A 277 -32.43 -15.52 -6.34
C ALA A 277 -33.03 -14.18 -5.87
N ILE A 278 -32.44 -13.07 -6.24
CA ILE A 278 -32.93 -11.72 -5.94
C ILE A 278 -33.68 -11.21 -7.18
N PRO A 279 -34.99 -10.88 -7.09
CA PRO A 279 -35.68 -10.27 -8.22
C PRO A 279 -35.08 -8.90 -8.60
N ASP A 280 -34.86 -8.64 -9.89
CA ASP A 280 -34.28 -7.37 -10.40
C ASP A 280 -35.06 -6.13 -9.95
N SER A 281 -36.33 -6.27 -9.62
CA SER A 281 -37.16 -5.18 -9.11
C SER A 281 -37.11 -4.99 -7.60
N THR A 282 -36.29 -5.75 -6.88
CA THR A 282 -36.21 -5.65 -5.43
C THR A 282 -35.68 -4.26 -5.03
N SER A 283 -36.45 -3.60 -4.18
CA SER A 283 -36.06 -2.27 -3.68
C SER A 283 -36.40 -2.17 -2.19
N PHE A 284 -35.42 -1.67 -1.41
CA PHE A 284 -35.59 -1.51 0.03
C PHE A 284 -34.82 -0.27 0.53
N SER A 285 -35.40 0.42 1.49
CA SER A 285 -34.70 1.47 2.21
C SER A 285 -35.23 1.58 3.64
N ALA A 286 -34.28 1.65 4.59
CA ALA A 286 -34.56 1.90 6.00
C ALA A 286 -33.45 2.74 6.62
N GLU A 287 -33.85 3.77 7.38
CA GLU A 287 -32.90 4.54 8.19
C GLU A 287 -32.58 3.80 9.47
N THR A 288 -31.33 3.96 9.96
CA THR A 288 -30.89 3.49 11.27
C THR A 288 -30.01 4.53 11.95
N PRO A 289 -29.76 4.41 13.26
CA PRO A 289 -28.81 5.28 13.94
C PRO A 289 -27.35 5.19 13.42
N MET A 290 -26.97 4.09 12.77
CA MET A 290 -25.64 3.88 12.16
C MET A 290 -25.58 4.32 10.70
N GLY A 291 -26.71 4.66 10.07
CA GLY A 291 -26.83 5.01 8.65
C GLY A 291 -27.98 4.26 7.97
N SER A 292 -28.23 4.58 6.71
CA SER A 292 -29.27 3.93 5.92
C SER A 292 -28.85 2.56 5.40
N ILE A 293 -29.82 1.65 5.27
CA ILE A 293 -29.67 0.35 4.63
C ILE A 293 -30.52 0.38 3.37
N GLN A 294 -29.91 0.06 2.22
CA GLN A 294 -30.54 0.20 0.91
C GLN A 294 -30.34 -1.04 0.05
N ILE A 295 -31.35 -1.37 -0.76
CA ILE A 295 -31.23 -2.30 -1.89
C ILE A 295 -31.85 -1.58 -3.09
N HIS A 296 -31.08 -1.45 -4.16
CA HIS A 296 -31.49 -0.79 -5.39
C HIS A 296 -31.83 -1.83 -6.46
N PRO A 297 -32.86 -1.61 -7.27
CA PRO A 297 -33.25 -2.54 -8.33
C PRO A 297 -32.30 -2.43 -9.52
N ALA A 298 -32.21 -3.49 -10.32
CA ALA A 298 -31.38 -3.55 -11.53
C ALA A 298 -31.87 -2.56 -12.61
N LYS A 299 -31.42 -1.32 -12.52
CA LYS A 299 -31.72 -0.23 -13.47
C LYS A 299 -30.82 0.98 -13.18
N ASP A 300 -30.56 1.78 -14.19
CA ASP A 300 -29.77 3.02 -14.05
C ASP A 300 -30.34 3.91 -12.94
N THR A 301 -29.51 4.26 -11.99
CA THR A 301 -29.88 5.00 -10.77
C THR A 301 -28.87 6.14 -10.51
N LEU A 302 -29.33 7.22 -9.95
CA LEU A 302 -28.50 8.32 -9.43
C LEU A 302 -28.46 8.23 -7.90
N HIS A 303 -27.30 7.92 -7.34
CA HIS A 303 -27.07 7.80 -5.91
C HIS A 303 -26.53 9.10 -5.32
N THR A 304 -27.29 9.74 -4.43
CA THR A 304 -26.94 11.03 -3.79
C THR A 304 -27.06 11.00 -2.26
N GLY A 305 -27.50 9.88 -1.70
CA GLY A 305 -27.68 9.72 -0.25
C GLY A 305 -26.37 9.79 0.53
N ARG A 306 -26.42 10.19 1.80
CA ARG A 306 -25.29 10.22 2.72
C ARG A 306 -25.53 9.35 3.95
N ASN A 307 -24.47 9.06 4.73
CA ASN A 307 -24.52 8.19 5.91
C ASN A 307 -25.14 6.81 5.58
N ILE A 308 -24.59 6.15 4.60
CA ILE A 308 -25.01 4.81 4.19
C ILE A 308 -24.26 3.78 5.02
N LEU A 309 -24.97 2.93 5.74
CA LEU A 309 -24.41 1.79 6.45
C LEU A 309 -24.17 0.61 5.50
N PHE A 310 -25.16 0.34 4.65
CA PHE A 310 -25.11 -0.78 3.71
C PHE A 310 -25.94 -0.46 2.46
N SER A 311 -25.36 -0.65 1.30
CA SER A 311 -26.04 -0.57 0.00
C SER A 311 -25.73 -1.80 -0.84
N LEU A 312 -26.77 -2.38 -1.45
CA LEU A 312 -26.66 -3.41 -2.46
C LEU A 312 -27.37 -2.91 -3.72
N ASP A 313 -26.64 -2.71 -4.80
CA ASP A 313 -27.18 -2.44 -6.11
C ASP A 313 -27.24 -3.73 -6.93
N LEU A 314 -28.35 -3.98 -7.59
CA LEU A 314 -28.57 -5.19 -8.37
C LEU A 314 -28.16 -5.02 -9.84
N GLY A 315 -27.76 -3.81 -10.24
CA GLY A 315 -27.22 -3.50 -11.56
C GLY A 315 -27.95 -2.37 -12.27
N GLY A 316 -27.36 -1.95 -13.36
CA GLY A 316 -27.69 -0.77 -14.15
C GLY A 316 -26.41 0.02 -14.40
N ASN A 317 -26.40 0.98 -15.31
CA ASN A 317 -25.29 1.91 -15.43
C ASN A 317 -25.56 3.09 -14.49
N ASP A 318 -24.96 3.04 -13.31
CA ASP A 318 -25.30 3.91 -12.21
C ASP A 318 -24.36 5.13 -12.11
N THR A 319 -24.83 6.15 -11.42
CA THR A 319 -23.99 7.32 -11.10
C THR A 319 -24.01 7.57 -9.60
N TYR A 320 -22.86 7.44 -8.97
CA TYR A 320 -22.66 7.65 -7.55
C TYR A 320 -22.02 9.01 -7.30
N LEU A 321 -22.83 9.97 -6.85
CA LEU A 321 -22.37 11.27 -6.36
C LEU A 321 -22.27 11.31 -4.82
N ASN A 322 -22.34 10.15 -4.20
CA ASN A 322 -22.27 9.96 -2.76
C ASN A 322 -20.96 9.28 -2.36
N SER A 323 -20.85 8.87 -1.10
CA SER A 323 -19.64 8.26 -0.57
C SER A 323 -19.32 6.84 -1.09
N ALA A 324 -20.28 6.13 -1.68
CA ALA A 324 -20.11 4.78 -2.23
C ALA A 324 -19.15 3.90 -1.39
N GLY A 325 -19.61 3.42 -0.23
CA GLY A 325 -18.80 2.61 0.68
C GLY A 325 -17.81 3.40 1.55
N GLY A 326 -17.74 4.72 1.44
CA GLY A 326 -16.95 5.57 2.34
C GLY A 326 -17.75 6.03 3.55
N ASN A 327 -17.13 6.08 4.74
CA ASN A 327 -17.83 6.52 5.95
C ASN A 327 -17.84 8.05 6.06
N ASP A 328 -19.00 8.65 5.86
CA ASP A 328 -19.22 10.11 5.74
C ASP A 328 -19.01 10.91 7.02
N SER A 329 -19.12 10.29 8.17
CA SER A 329 -19.07 11.01 9.46
C SER A 329 -18.58 10.12 10.59
N TRP A 330 -18.16 10.72 11.69
CA TRP A 330 -17.85 10.01 12.92
C TRP A 330 -19.00 9.11 13.39
N PHE A 331 -20.25 9.48 13.14
CA PHE A 331 -21.44 8.73 13.54
C PHE A 331 -21.86 7.65 12.55
N ASN A 332 -21.14 7.51 11.43
CA ASN A 332 -21.30 6.44 10.45
C ASN A 332 -20.03 5.58 10.44
N PRO A 333 -19.86 4.68 11.43
CA PRO A 333 -18.61 3.95 11.65
C PRO A 333 -18.32 2.89 10.60
N VAL A 334 -19.34 2.45 9.86
CA VAL A 334 -19.26 1.45 8.80
C VAL A 334 -20.03 1.95 7.59
N SER A 335 -19.45 1.80 6.43
CA SER A 335 -20.15 2.01 5.14
C SER A 335 -19.73 0.91 4.17
N ILE A 336 -20.69 0.18 3.64
CA ILE A 336 -20.47 -0.90 2.67
C ILE A 336 -21.38 -0.65 1.48
N CYS A 337 -20.79 -0.61 0.28
CA CYS A 337 -21.48 -0.56 -1.00
C CYS A 337 -21.07 -1.77 -1.83
N ILE A 338 -22.07 -2.52 -2.34
CA ILE A 338 -21.85 -3.62 -3.26
C ILE A 338 -22.65 -3.30 -4.51
N ASN A 339 -21.99 -3.24 -5.66
CA ASN A 339 -22.58 -3.16 -6.98
C ASN A 339 -22.40 -4.50 -7.69
N MET A 340 -23.44 -4.99 -8.34
CA MET A 340 -23.39 -6.31 -8.98
C MET A 340 -23.04 -6.24 -10.45
N THR A 341 -23.51 -5.24 -11.19
CA THR A 341 -23.27 -5.14 -12.63
C THR A 341 -23.60 -3.75 -13.17
N GLY A 342 -22.84 -3.29 -14.15
CA GLY A 342 -23.11 -2.05 -14.90
C GLY A 342 -21.80 -1.34 -15.23
N ASP A 343 -21.82 -0.45 -16.22
CA ASP A 343 -20.69 0.47 -16.44
C ASP A 343 -20.99 1.73 -15.63
N ASP A 344 -20.35 1.84 -14.47
CA ASP A 344 -20.72 2.79 -13.43
C ASP A 344 -19.80 4.00 -13.36
N THR A 345 -20.31 5.08 -12.79
CA THR A 345 -19.54 6.29 -12.55
C THR A 345 -19.60 6.66 -11.06
N TYR A 346 -18.47 6.57 -10.40
CA TYR A 346 -18.27 6.98 -9.01
C TYR A 346 -17.53 8.32 -9.00
N GLU A 347 -18.26 9.43 -8.86
CA GLU A 347 -17.68 10.76 -8.96
C GLU A 347 -17.93 11.62 -7.71
N VAL A 348 -16.87 12.00 -6.99
CA VAL A 348 -16.94 12.88 -5.82
C VAL A 348 -15.96 14.04 -5.97
N GLN A 349 -16.50 15.25 -6.11
CA GLN A 349 -15.72 16.48 -6.30
C GLN A 349 -15.54 17.30 -5.00
N ASP A 350 -16.10 16.86 -3.87
CA ASP A 350 -15.94 17.52 -2.58
C ASP A 350 -14.77 16.87 -1.81
N PRO A 351 -13.64 17.58 -1.61
CA PRO A 351 -12.46 17.01 -0.95
C PRO A 351 -12.69 16.67 0.54
N SER A 352 -13.81 17.05 1.12
CA SER A 352 -14.16 16.71 2.50
C SER A 352 -14.97 15.42 2.63
N VAL A 353 -15.32 14.78 1.53
CA VAL A 353 -16.08 13.54 1.49
C VAL A 353 -15.14 12.35 1.34
N TYR A 354 -15.20 11.43 2.27
CA TYR A 354 -14.54 10.13 2.17
C TYR A 354 -15.40 9.22 1.31
N SER A 355 -14.82 8.62 0.26
CA SER A 355 -15.60 7.94 -0.76
C SER A 355 -14.93 6.68 -1.29
N GLN A 356 -15.67 5.93 -2.11
CA GLN A 356 -15.13 4.79 -2.87
C GLN A 356 -14.34 3.83 -1.95
N GLY A 357 -15.04 3.34 -0.91
CA GLY A 357 -14.49 2.39 0.03
C GLY A 357 -13.55 2.99 1.09
N ALA A 358 -13.53 4.30 1.31
CA ALA A 358 -12.67 4.91 2.32
C ALA A 358 -13.14 4.66 3.75
N GLY A 359 -12.19 4.29 4.65
CA GLY A 359 -12.43 4.06 6.07
C GLY A 359 -11.61 4.97 6.98
N VAL A 360 -12.23 6.06 7.50
CA VAL A 360 -11.61 7.02 8.40
C VAL A 360 -12.17 6.87 9.81
N PHE A 361 -11.36 6.45 10.78
CA PHE A 361 -11.84 6.01 12.09
C PHE A 361 -13.03 5.04 11.98
N GLY A 362 -13.03 4.24 10.90
CA GLY A 362 -14.17 3.44 10.51
C GLY A 362 -13.78 2.30 9.59
N PHE A 363 -14.78 1.63 9.07
CA PHE A 363 -14.65 0.62 8.04
C PHE A 363 -15.43 1.06 6.80
N GLY A 364 -14.72 1.26 5.69
CA GLY A 364 -15.29 1.54 4.39
C GLY A 364 -15.03 0.39 3.42
N ALA A 365 -16.03 0.00 2.64
CA ALA A 365 -15.86 -0.97 1.57
C ALA A 365 -16.75 -0.65 0.37
N LEU A 366 -16.15 -0.57 -0.80
CA LEU A 366 -16.82 -0.61 -2.10
C LEU A 366 -16.39 -1.90 -2.79
N VAL A 367 -17.36 -2.70 -3.21
CA VAL A 367 -17.16 -3.88 -4.03
C VAL A 367 -17.94 -3.70 -5.32
N ASP A 368 -17.25 -3.65 -6.45
CA ASP A 368 -17.82 -3.75 -7.76
C ASP A 368 -17.57 -5.15 -8.33
N MET A 369 -18.59 -5.74 -8.92
CA MET A 369 -18.47 -7.12 -9.38
C MET A 369 -18.33 -7.21 -10.90
N GLN A 370 -18.81 -6.23 -11.66
CA GLN A 370 -18.76 -6.24 -13.12
C GLN A 370 -19.07 -4.87 -13.72
N GLY A 371 -18.27 -4.39 -14.64
CA GLY A 371 -18.51 -3.21 -15.43
C GLY A 371 -17.22 -2.64 -15.98
N ASP A 372 -17.32 -1.71 -16.94
CA ASP A 372 -16.20 -0.83 -17.28
C ASP A 372 -16.43 0.48 -16.51
N ASP A 373 -15.75 0.66 -15.36
CA ASP A 373 -16.12 1.63 -14.36
C ASP A 373 -15.20 2.87 -14.33
N HIS A 374 -15.74 3.96 -13.79
CA HIS A 374 -15.00 5.20 -13.66
C HIS A 374 -15.02 5.74 -12.23
N TYR A 375 -13.90 5.61 -11.53
CA TYR A 375 -13.68 6.07 -10.15
C TYR A 375 -12.97 7.41 -10.16
N LYS A 376 -13.67 8.48 -9.78
CA LYS A 376 -13.11 9.82 -9.75
C LYS A 376 -13.36 10.54 -8.43
N SER A 377 -12.29 11.09 -7.85
CA SER A 377 -12.36 11.88 -6.63
C SER A 377 -11.17 12.83 -6.50
N ILE A 378 -11.15 13.65 -5.45
CA ILE A 378 -10.03 14.56 -5.17
C ILE A 378 -9.05 13.91 -4.19
N GLN A 379 -9.55 13.33 -3.10
CA GLN A 379 -8.70 12.71 -2.07
C GLN A 379 -9.51 11.82 -1.12
N TYR A 380 -8.79 11.00 -0.32
CA TYR A 380 -9.38 10.13 0.70
C TYR A 380 -10.43 9.17 0.16
N SER A 381 -10.05 8.42 -0.87
CA SER A 381 -10.97 7.57 -1.63
C SER A 381 -10.27 6.30 -2.12
N GLN A 382 -10.97 5.51 -2.94
CA GLN A 382 -10.41 4.35 -3.64
C GLN A 382 -9.63 3.43 -2.68
N GLY A 383 -10.33 3.00 -1.61
CA GLY A 383 -9.75 2.12 -0.61
C GLY A 383 -8.79 2.81 0.37
N PHE A 384 -8.95 4.11 0.64
CA PHE A 384 -8.15 4.83 1.63
C PHE A 384 -8.49 4.43 3.07
N GLY A 385 -7.48 4.13 3.90
CA GLY A 385 -7.63 3.81 5.31
C GLY A 385 -6.87 4.75 6.25
N CYS A 386 -7.60 5.41 7.18
CA CYS A 386 -6.96 6.24 8.20
C CYS A 386 -7.58 6.01 9.58
N PHE A 387 -6.78 5.55 10.56
CA PHE A 387 -7.28 5.06 11.85
C PHE A 387 -8.43 4.05 11.70
N GLY A 388 -8.46 3.35 10.56
CA GLY A 388 -9.53 2.49 10.14
C GLY A 388 -9.11 1.62 8.96
N VAL A 389 -10.08 1.09 8.25
CA VAL A 389 -9.87 0.21 7.11
C VAL A 389 -10.67 0.69 5.92
N GLY A 390 -10.00 0.95 4.79
CA GLY A 390 -10.62 1.26 3.51
C GLY A 390 -10.35 0.16 2.50
N ILE A 391 -11.38 -0.22 1.76
CA ILE A 391 -11.33 -1.29 0.76
C ILE A 391 -12.10 -0.85 -0.49
N LEU A 392 -11.43 -0.87 -1.65
CA LEU A 392 -12.06 -0.93 -2.95
C LEU A 392 -11.67 -2.26 -3.57
N TRP A 393 -12.67 -3.01 -4.05
CA TRP A 393 -12.48 -4.34 -4.60
C TRP A 393 -13.29 -4.46 -5.88
N ASP A 394 -12.60 -4.33 -7.01
CA ASP A 394 -13.15 -4.52 -8.33
C ASP A 394 -12.88 -5.93 -8.83
N GLN A 395 -13.88 -6.57 -9.39
CA GLN A 395 -13.75 -7.96 -9.80
C GLN A 395 -13.66 -8.13 -11.31
N ASN A 396 -14.09 -7.17 -12.10
CA ASN A 396 -14.03 -7.30 -13.53
C ASN A 396 -14.45 -6.04 -14.28
N GLY A 397 -13.60 -5.53 -15.11
CA GLY A 397 -13.86 -4.37 -15.95
C GLY A 397 -12.61 -3.85 -16.60
N LYS A 398 -12.79 -2.85 -17.45
CA LYS A 398 -11.72 -1.97 -17.87
C LYS A 398 -11.92 -0.63 -17.21
N ASP A 399 -11.17 -0.37 -16.16
CA ASP A 399 -11.50 0.63 -15.20
C ASP A 399 -10.57 1.85 -15.24
N THR A 400 -11.05 2.94 -14.68
CA THR A 400 -10.27 4.16 -14.58
C THR A 400 -10.35 4.72 -13.16
N TYR A 401 -9.21 4.81 -12.51
CA TYR A 401 -9.04 5.32 -11.16
C TYR A 401 -8.34 6.69 -11.20
N ASP A 402 -9.08 7.78 -11.00
CA ASP A 402 -8.56 9.15 -11.06
C ASP A 402 -8.73 9.85 -9.69
N CYS A 403 -7.61 10.23 -9.09
CA CYS A 403 -7.61 10.93 -7.79
C CYS A 403 -6.33 11.74 -7.62
N ASP A 404 -6.41 12.91 -6.99
CA ASP A 404 -5.22 13.76 -6.81
C ASP A 404 -4.25 13.14 -5.77
N ASN A 405 -4.75 12.67 -4.63
CA ASN A 405 -3.88 12.12 -3.58
C ASN A 405 -4.63 11.31 -2.51
N LEU A 406 -3.86 10.53 -1.71
CA LEU A 406 -4.37 9.76 -0.58
C LEU A 406 -5.52 8.84 -0.99
N ALA A 407 -5.25 8.01 -2.01
CA ALA A 407 -6.20 7.10 -2.62
C ALA A 407 -5.50 5.82 -3.12
N GLN A 408 -6.21 5.01 -3.88
CA GLN A 408 -5.68 3.83 -4.57
C GLN A 408 -4.90 2.93 -3.60
N GLY A 409 -5.61 2.51 -2.53
CA GLY A 409 -5.06 1.64 -1.51
C GLY A 409 -4.05 2.33 -0.59
N ALA A 410 -4.27 3.57 -0.16
CA ALA A 410 -3.38 4.27 0.75
C ALA A 410 -3.76 4.10 2.22
N GLY A 411 -2.76 3.90 3.11
CA GLY A 411 -2.94 3.70 4.55
C GLY A 411 -2.15 4.69 5.43
N ILE A 412 -2.84 5.39 6.34
CA ILE A 412 -2.26 6.31 7.35
C ILE A 412 -2.76 5.92 8.73
N PHE A 413 -1.94 5.42 9.64
CA PHE A 413 -2.39 4.82 10.90
C PHE A 413 -3.53 3.80 10.71
N GLY A 414 -3.65 3.26 9.47
CA GLY A 414 -4.77 2.48 9.00
C GLY A 414 -4.38 1.53 7.89
N ILE A 415 -5.36 0.83 7.34
CA ILE A 415 -5.15 -0.10 6.23
C ILE A 415 -5.97 0.39 5.05
N GLY A 416 -5.29 0.62 3.91
CA GLY A 416 -5.92 0.91 2.64
C GLY A 416 -5.66 -0.23 1.65
N ILE A 417 -6.69 -0.68 0.97
CA ILE A 417 -6.63 -1.76 -0.02
C ILE A 417 -7.42 -1.34 -1.25
N LEU A 418 -6.77 -1.41 -2.42
CA LEU A 418 -7.40 -1.46 -3.71
C LEU A 418 -7.00 -2.78 -4.36
N HIS A 419 -7.95 -3.55 -4.84
CA HIS A 419 -7.74 -4.73 -5.66
C HIS A 419 -8.58 -4.65 -6.91
N ASP A 420 -7.93 -4.82 -8.06
CA ASP A 420 -8.52 -5.00 -9.36
C ASP A 420 -8.20 -6.40 -9.87
N SER A 421 -9.14 -7.04 -10.56
CA SER A 421 -8.98 -8.44 -10.91
C SER A 421 -8.86 -8.70 -12.41
N ALA A 422 -9.15 -7.75 -13.28
CA ALA A 422 -9.22 -8.07 -14.71
C ALA A 422 -9.17 -6.88 -15.67
N GLN A 423 -8.64 -7.13 -16.86
CA GLN A 423 -8.52 -6.23 -18.01
C GLN A 423 -7.46 -5.12 -17.82
N SER A 424 -7.48 -4.12 -18.70
CA SER A 424 -6.40 -3.13 -18.78
C SER A 424 -6.86 -1.79 -18.21
N ASP A 425 -6.27 -1.39 -17.12
CA ASP A 425 -6.74 -0.32 -16.26
C ASP A 425 -5.84 0.92 -16.27
N THR A 426 -6.38 2.00 -15.75
CA THR A 426 -5.63 3.25 -15.65
C THR A 426 -5.73 3.83 -14.25
N TYR A 427 -4.60 3.93 -13.58
CA TYR A 427 -4.45 4.51 -12.25
C TYR A 427 -3.74 5.86 -12.35
N HIS A 428 -4.47 6.95 -12.16
CA HIS A 428 -3.93 8.30 -12.23
C HIS A 428 -3.99 9.01 -10.87
N THR A 429 -2.86 9.60 -10.46
CA THR A 429 -2.76 10.38 -9.22
C THR A 429 -1.61 11.39 -9.30
N TYR A 430 -1.47 12.26 -8.30
CA TYR A 430 -0.28 13.10 -8.12
C TYR A 430 0.63 12.59 -7.01
N SER A 431 0.07 12.17 -5.85
CA SER A 431 0.91 11.82 -4.70
C SER A 431 0.20 10.95 -3.66
N PHE A 432 1.01 10.27 -2.82
CA PHE A 432 0.58 9.50 -1.64
C PHE A 432 -0.52 8.48 -1.92
N SER A 433 -0.38 7.75 -3.04
CA SER A 433 -1.39 6.84 -3.58
C SER A 433 -0.72 5.57 -4.12
N GLN A 434 -1.49 4.72 -4.81
CA GLN A 434 -0.99 3.51 -5.48
C GLN A 434 -0.19 2.61 -4.53
N GLY A 435 -0.86 2.17 -3.45
CA GLY A 435 -0.23 1.34 -2.44
C GLY A 435 0.70 2.13 -1.51
N PHE A 436 0.30 3.31 -1.05
CA PHE A 436 1.06 4.16 -0.13
C PHE A 436 0.84 3.81 1.34
N GLY A 437 1.93 3.59 2.09
CA GLY A 437 1.89 3.32 3.52
C GLY A 437 2.62 4.37 4.36
N TYR A 438 1.88 5.13 5.18
CA TYR A 438 2.43 6.06 6.17
C TYR A 438 2.59 5.40 7.54
N VAL A 439 2.97 6.17 8.57
CA VAL A 439 3.18 5.72 9.95
C VAL A 439 2.07 4.78 10.43
N LYS A 440 2.43 3.58 10.92
CA LYS A 440 1.47 2.54 11.32
C LYS A 440 0.40 2.24 10.26
N GLY A 441 0.67 2.59 9.00
CA GLY A 441 -0.22 2.36 7.87
C GLY A 441 0.27 1.20 7.00
N PHE A 442 -0.67 0.52 6.39
CA PHE A 442 -0.43 -0.40 5.29
C PHE A 442 -1.24 0.06 4.08
N GLY A 443 -0.55 0.37 2.99
CA GLY A 443 -1.18 0.64 1.70
C GLY A 443 -0.93 -0.51 0.75
N LEU A 444 -1.98 -0.99 0.09
CA LEU A 444 -1.91 -2.07 -0.90
C LEU A 444 -2.72 -1.68 -2.13
N LEU A 445 -2.08 -1.70 -3.29
CA LEU A 445 -2.72 -1.82 -4.59
C LEU A 445 -2.32 -3.15 -5.17
N MET A 446 -3.28 -3.92 -5.66
CA MET A 446 -3.07 -5.21 -6.29
C MET A 446 -3.90 -5.30 -7.57
N ASP A 447 -3.24 -5.65 -8.67
CA ASP A 447 -3.83 -5.88 -9.96
C ASP A 447 -3.52 -7.30 -10.43
N ASP A 448 -4.51 -7.99 -10.96
CA ASP A 448 -4.35 -9.39 -11.36
C ASP A 448 -4.05 -9.56 -12.84
N GLN A 449 -4.55 -8.69 -13.73
CA GLN A 449 -4.44 -8.87 -15.17
C GLN A 449 -4.69 -7.58 -15.96
N GLY A 450 -3.86 -7.29 -16.91
CA GLY A 450 -4.11 -6.19 -17.85
C GLY A 450 -2.84 -5.77 -18.57
N ASP A 451 -2.93 -4.85 -19.52
CA ASP A 451 -1.83 -3.98 -19.89
C ASP A 451 -2.12 -2.63 -19.22
N ASP A 452 -1.57 -2.41 -18.03
CA ASP A 452 -2.01 -1.38 -17.12
C ASP A 452 -1.15 -0.11 -17.16
N THR A 453 -1.73 0.99 -16.70
CA THR A 453 -1.03 2.27 -16.71
C THR A 453 -1.10 2.94 -15.34
N TYR A 454 0.03 2.99 -14.65
CA TYR A 454 0.20 3.62 -13.34
C TYR A 454 0.88 4.99 -13.49
N ILE A 455 0.12 6.06 -13.32
CA ILE A 455 0.60 7.43 -13.46
C ILE A 455 0.57 8.16 -12.12
N ALA A 456 1.74 8.42 -11.54
CA ALA A 456 1.90 9.48 -10.56
C ALA A 456 2.38 10.73 -11.32
N ASN A 457 1.46 11.63 -11.63
CA ASN A 457 1.65 12.73 -12.59
C ASN A 457 2.84 13.63 -12.20
N ASP A 458 3.79 13.79 -13.10
CA ASP A 458 4.95 14.68 -12.97
C ASP A 458 5.03 15.69 -14.11
N GLU A 459 4.09 15.67 -15.05
CA GLU A 459 4.01 16.64 -16.13
C GLU A 459 3.42 17.97 -15.66
N ASP A 460 2.40 17.89 -14.77
CA ASP A 460 1.80 19.06 -14.13
C ASP A 460 2.37 19.18 -12.71
N VAL A 461 3.30 20.11 -12.53
CA VAL A 461 4.00 20.30 -11.26
C VAL A 461 3.11 20.96 -10.21
N ALA A 462 2.58 20.18 -9.29
CA ALA A 462 1.65 20.59 -8.24
C ALA A 462 2.23 20.51 -6.81
N GLY A 463 3.09 19.52 -6.52
CA GLY A 463 3.62 19.24 -5.18
C GLY A 463 5.12 19.01 -5.18
N THR A 464 5.92 20.07 -5.17
CA THR A 464 7.39 19.98 -5.16
C THR A 464 7.98 19.94 -3.76
N ASN A 465 9.24 19.53 -3.65
CA ASN A 465 10.05 19.71 -2.44
C ASN A 465 11.19 20.74 -2.68
N PRO A 466 11.84 21.23 -1.61
CA PRO A 466 12.89 22.24 -1.75
C PRO A 466 14.12 21.80 -2.59
N GLN A 467 14.31 20.52 -2.82
CA GLN A 467 15.44 19.97 -3.57
C GLN A 467 15.09 19.70 -5.04
N SER A 468 13.80 19.71 -5.39
CA SER A 468 13.28 19.42 -6.73
C SER A 468 12.08 20.29 -7.04
N SER A 469 12.35 21.50 -7.62
CA SER A 469 11.30 22.48 -7.96
C SER A 469 10.56 22.15 -9.25
N ASP A 470 11.11 21.27 -10.06
CA ASP A 470 10.62 20.97 -11.41
C ASP A 470 9.90 19.62 -11.50
N HIS A 471 9.74 18.94 -10.36
CA HIS A 471 9.17 17.59 -10.26
C HIS A 471 8.28 17.45 -9.03
N ASN A 472 7.25 16.66 -9.14
CA ASN A 472 6.35 16.33 -8.04
C ASN A 472 6.98 15.33 -7.04
N THR A 473 6.64 15.50 -5.77
CA THR A 473 6.90 14.51 -4.72
C THR A 473 5.78 13.50 -4.72
N SER A 474 6.03 12.34 -5.34
CA SER A 474 4.98 11.35 -5.60
C SER A 474 4.64 10.47 -4.39
N PHE A 475 5.60 9.76 -3.81
CA PHE A 475 5.35 8.70 -2.84
C PHE A 475 4.21 7.77 -3.29
N CYS A 476 4.36 7.21 -4.49
CA CYS A 476 3.39 6.33 -5.15
C CYS A 476 4.04 5.01 -5.59
N GLN A 477 3.22 4.11 -6.11
CA GLN A 477 3.69 2.84 -6.69
C GLN A 477 4.46 2.01 -5.66
N GLY A 478 3.76 1.69 -4.55
CA GLY A 478 4.31 0.89 -3.46
C GLY A 478 5.29 1.65 -2.58
N ALA A 479 4.94 2.85 -2.12
CA ALA A 479 5.82 3.70 -1.33
C ALA A 479 5.55 3.61 0.18
N GLY A 480 6.60 3.35 0.97
CA GLY A 480 6.56 3.40 2.43
C GLY A 480 7.22 4.67 2.98
N PHE A 481 6.47 5.44 3.78
CA PHE A 481 6.90 6.76 4.24
C PHE A 481 6.72 6.95 5.74
N GLY A 482 7.78 7.45 6.40
CA GLY A 482 7.73 7.90 7.79
C GLY A 482 7.89 9.40 7.93
N ARG A 483 7.40 9.95 9.03
CA ARG A 483 7.55 11.37 9.32
C ARG A 483 8.97 11.69 9.79
N ARG A 484 9.66 12.50 9.04
CA ARG A 484 10.96 13.04 9.42
C ARG A 484 10.82 14.41 10.04
N ALA A 485 11.27 14.60 11.25
CA ALA A 485 11.22 15.87 11.96
C ALA A 485 12.49 16.17 12.77
N ASP A 486 13.60 15.46 12.48
CA ASP A 486 14.88 15.62 13.16
C ASP A 486 15.49 17.02 13.00
N LEU A 487 15.14 17.71 11.93
CA LEU A 487 15.55 19.10 11.65
C LEU A 487 14.47 20.14 11.97
N ALA A 488 13.31 19.72 12.47
CA ALA A 488 12.17 20.56 12.85
C ALA A 488 11.94 20.53 14.38
N GLU A 489 10.79 20.03 14.84
CA GLU A 489 10.44 19.95 16.26
C GLU A 489 10.90 18.66 16.95
N GLY A 490 11.51 17.70 16.20
CA GLY A 490 12.08 16.48 16.74
C GLY A 490 11.12 15.29 16.92
N ASN A 491 9.86 15.42 16.55
CA ASN A 491 8.86 14.36 16.68
C ASN A 491 8.79 13.48 15.41
N SER A 492 9.89 12.82 15.08
CA SER A 492 9.93 11.86 13.97
C SER A 492 9.17 10.59 14.32
N MET A 493 8.56 9.93 13.31
CA MET A 493 7.82 8.69 13.46
C MET A 493 8.20 7.71 12.35
N SER A 494 8.47 6.46 12.71
CA SER A 494 8.77 5.39 11.75
C SER A 494 7.63 5.14 10.78
N GLY A 495 7.98 4.89 9.53
CA GLY A 495 7.03 4.69 8.44
C GLY A 495 6.28 3.37 8.48
N GLY A 496 5.30 3.26 7.60
CA GLY A 496 4.49 2.09 7.35
C GLY A 496 5.01 1.23 6.20
N ILE A 497 4.11 0.45 5.64
CA ILE A 497 4.37 -0.44 4.50
C ILE A 497 3.52 0.03 3.33
N GLY A 498 4.15 0.34 2.19
CA GLY A 498 3.48 0.56 0.92
C GLY A 498 3.80 -0.58 -0.03
N MET A 499 2.78 -1.08 -0.74
CA MET A 499 2.94 -2.20 -1.65
C MET A 499 2.05 -2.04 -2.89
N LEU A 500 2.66 -2.20 -4.07
CA LEU A 500 1.98 -2.40 -5.33
C LEU A 500 2.37 -3.77 -5.86
N ILE A 501 1.39 -4.57 -6.25
CA ILE A 501 1.55 -5.90 -6.83
C ILE A 501 0.82 -5.91 -8.16
N ASP A 502 1.53 -6.16 -9.24
CA ASP A 502 0.99 -6.46 -10.56
C ASP A 502 1.32 -7.90 -10.93
N MET A 503 0.40 -8.59 -11.59
CA MET A 503 0.62 -10.00 -11.88
C MET A 503 0.75 -10.31 -13.37
N GLN A 504 0.14 -9.57 -14.25
CA GLN A 504 0.18 -9.88 -15.69
C GLN A 504 -0.10 -8.65 -16.54
N GLY A 505 0.75 -8.36 -17.49
CA GLY A 505 0.51 -7.30 -18.44
C GLY A 505 1.75 -6.83 -19.16
N ASN A 506 1.64 -5.81 -20.00
CA ASN A 506 2.78 -5.02 -20.43
C ASN A 506 2.54 -3.61 -19.89
N ASP A 507 3.07 -3.35 -18.72
CA ASP A 507 2.62 -2.28 -17.87
C ASP A 507 3.50 -1.03 -17.96
N THR A 508 2.90 0.09 -17.63
CA THR A 508 3.62 1.36 -17.66
C THR A 508 3.53 2.06 -16.31
N TYR A 509 4.69 2.26 -15.71
CA TYR A 509 4.85 2.94 -14.43
C TYR A 509 5.56 4.27 -14.62
N SER A 510 4.94 5.38 -14.22
CA SER A 510 5.57 6.70 -14.28
C SER A 510 5.37 7.48 -12.99
N CYS A 511 6.46 8.11 -12.49
CA CYS A 511 6.41 8.93 -11.28
C CYS A 511 7.48 10.01 -11.25
N GLY A 512 7.28 11.01 -10.39
CA GLY A 512 8.25 12.03 -10.06
C GLY A 512 9.29 11.55 -9.04
N VAL A 513 9.35 12.21 -7.88
CA VAL A 513 10.31 11.93 -6.81
C VAL A 513 9.67 11.00 -5.77
N PHE A 514 10.38 9.95 -5.36
CA PHE A 514 9.94 8.89 -4.46
C PHE A 514 8.80 8.04 -5.01
N GLY A 515 9.13 6.97 -5.68
CA GLY A 515 8.15 6.02 -6.23
C GLY A 515 8.78 4.68 -6.61
N GLN A 516 7.96 3.78 -7.14
CA GLN A 516 8.38 2.48 -7.66
C GLN A 516 9.13 1.67 -6.59
N GLY A 517 8.42 1.35 -5.51
CA GLY A 517 8.94 0.56 -4.41
C GLY A 517 9.88 1.32 -3.48
N THR A 518 9.67 2.62 -3.27
CA THR A 518 10.55 3.45 -2.43
C THR A 518 10.25 3.34 -0.93
N GLY A 519 11.31 3.41 -0.11
CA GLY A 519 11.21 3.49 1.35
C GLY A 519 11.91 4.72 1.91
N TYR A 520 11.23 5.48 2.77
CA TYR A 520 11.75 6.68 3.39
C TYR A 520 11.43 6.75 4.89
N TRP A 521 12.38 7.18 5.72
CA TRP A 521 12.28 7.35 7.17
C TRP A 521 11.66 6.15 7.88
N ALA A 522 12.41 5.05 7.89
CA ALA A 522 11.97 3.76 8.45
C ALA A 522 10.65 3.22 7.88
N GLY A 523 10.30 3.59 6.64
CA GLY A 523 9.21 3.00 5.87
C GLY A 523 9.71 1.87 4.98
N THR A 524 8.82 0.95 4.63
CA THR A 524 9.07 -0.15 3.70
C THR A 524 8.22 0.03 2.46
N GLY A 525 8.86 0.16 1.29
CA GLY A 525 8.18 0.27 0.00
C GLY A 525 8.48 -0.94 -0.89
N VAL A 526 7.47 -1.42 -1.58
CA VAL A 526 7.56 -2.58 -2.49
C VAL A 526 6.74 -2.33 -3.75
N LEU A 527 7.38 -2.48 -4.91
CA LEU A 527 6.72 -2.71 -6.17
C LEU A 527 7.12 -4.10 -6.64
N TYR A 528 6.15 -4.91 -6.99
CA TYR A 528 6.34 -6.23 -7.54
C TYR A 528 5.54 -6.37 -8.83
N ASP A 529 6.21 -6.78 -9.88
CA ASP A 529 5.64 -7.19 -11.14
C ASP A 529 5.96 -8.66 -11.39
N GLN A 530 4.98 -9.41 -11.82
CA GLN A 530 5.18 -10.84 -12.03
C GLN A 530 5.51 -11.17 -13.48
N SER A 531 4.91 -10.48 -14.45
CA SER A 531 5.16 -10.82 -15.85
C SER A 531 4.66 -9.79 -16.84
N GLY A 532 5.50 -9.39 -17.77
CA GLY A 532 5.16 -8.45 -18.81
C GLY A 532 6.37 -8.05 -19.65
N ASN A 533 6.22 -7.02 -20.48
CA ASN A 533 7.35 -6.26 -20.99
C ASN A 533 7.12 -4.82 -20.56
N ASP A 534 7.67 -4.46 -19.43
CA ASP A 534 7.22 -3.35 -18.63
C ASP A 534 8.10 -2.10 -18.78
N SER A 535 7.51 -0.96 -18.49
CA SER A 535 8.18 0.31 -18.63
C SER A 535 8.15 1.10 -17.33
N TYR A 536 9.29 1.18 -16.65
CA TYR A 536 9.48 1.92 -15.40
C TYR A 536 10.18 3.25 -15.69
N LYS A 537 9.48 4.36 -15.51
CA LYS A 537 10.04 5.71 -15.68
C LYS A 537 9.88 6.52 -14.41
N GLY A 538 11.01 7.00 -13.86
CA GLY A 538 10.98 7.78 -12.63
C GLY A 538 12.07 8.84 -12.55
N VAL A 539 11.93 9.77 -11.61
CA VAL A 539 12.83 10.91 -11.50
C VAL A 539 13.94 10.68 -10.49
N TRP A 540 13.61 10.53 -9.23
CA TRP A 540 14.60 10.51 -8.14
C TRP A 540 14.10 9.69 -6.94
N TYR A 541 14.98 8.88 -6.32
CA TYR A 541 14.61 7.87 -5.33
C TYR A 541 13.51 6.95 -5.84
N VAL A 542 13.77 6.29 -6.96
CA VAL A 542 12.82 5.43 -7.67
C VAL A 542 13.42 4.05 -7.93
N GLN A 543 12.58 3.12 -8.38
CA GLN A 543 13.01 1.78 -8.80
C GLN A 543 13.81 1.08 -7.68
N GLY A 544 13.17 0.94 -6.50
CA GLY A 544 13.79 0.34 -5.33
C GLY A 544 14.83 1.25 -4.65
N GLY A 545 14.75 2.56 -4.85
CA GLY A 545 15.60 3.54 -4.20
C GLY A 545 15.16 3.88 -2.78
N ALA A 546 16.04 3.71 -1.78
CA ALA A 546 15.74 3.92 -0.37
C ALA A 546 16.51 5.09 0.23
N ALA A 547 15.90 5.79 1.19
CA ALA A 547 16.53 6.87 1.93
C ALA A 547 16.18 6.87 3.41
N HIS A 548 17.13 7.38 4.24
CA HIS A 548 16.95 7.64 5.66
C HIS A 548 16.31 6.46 6.40
N PHE A 549 17.05 5.36 6.48
CA PHE A 549 16.64 4.09 7.11
C PHE A 549 15.48 3.37 6.40
N GLY A 550 15.06 3.82 5.23
CA GLY A 550 14.04 3.14 4.44
C GLY A 550 14.47 1.76 3.95
N ILE A 551 13.51 0.92 3.67
CA ILE A 551 13.67 -0.35 2.95
C ILE A 551 12.84 -0.23 1.68
N ALA A 552 13.49 -0.42 0.53
CA ALA A 552 12.88 -0.24 -0.79
C ALA A 552 13.15 -1.47 -1.66
N MET A 553 12.13 -1.94 -2.38
CA MET A 553 12.30 -3.02 -3.33
C MET A 553 11.42 -2.81 -4.57
N LEU A 554 12.04 -2.87 -5.75
CA LEU A 554 11.38 -3.21 -6.98
C LEU A 554 11.83 -4.61 -7.37
N MET A 555 10.89 -5.52 -7.62
CA MET A 555 11.16 -6.87 -8.08
C MET A 555 10.27 -7.17 -9.27
N ASP A 556 10.91 -7.58 -10.37
CA ASP A 556 10.30 -8.05 -11.59
C ASP A 556 10.68 -9.51 -11.83
N ASP A 557 9.71 -10.34 -12.14
CA ASP A 557 9.97 -11.77 -12.28
C ASP A 557 10.18 -12.19 -13.75
N GLN A 558 9.52 -11.55 -14.73
CA GLN A 558 9.60 -11.97 -16.13
C GLN A 558 9.25 -10.85 -17.11
N GLY A 559 10.12 -10.58 -18.09
CA GLY A 559 9.81 -9.62 -19.13
C GLY A 559 10.99 -9.25 -20.00
N ASN A 560 10.80 -8.29 -20.90
CA ASN A 560 11.91 -7.55 -21.51
C ASN A 560 11.67 -6.08 -21.20
N ASP A 561 12.25 -5.62 -20.12
CA ASP A 561 11.80 -4.46 -19.41
C ASP A 561 12.66 -3.23 -19.65
N THR A 562 12.08 -2.08 -19.39
CA THR A 562 12.79 -0.81 -19.53
C THR A 562 12.75 -0.01 -18.24
N TYR A 563 13.91 0.16 -17.66
CA TYR A 563 14.11 0.93 -16.43
C TYR A 563 14.78 2.26 -16.76
N ASP A 564 14.02 3.36 -16.69
CA ASP A 564 14.53 4.70 -17.01
C ASP A 564 14.46 5.62 -15.77
N ALA A 565 15.62 5.87 -15.14
CA ALA A 565 15.74 6.79 -14.02
C ALA A 565 16.45 8.08 -14.46
N LEU A 566 15.88 9.25 -14.08
CA LEU A 566 16.42 10.54 -14.50
C LEU A 566 17.57 11.00 -13.60
N LEU A 567 17.43 10.89 -12.29
CA LEU A 567 18.37 11.39 -11.28
C LEU A 567 18.88 10.25 -10.38
N ASN A 568 19.92 10.51 -9.61
CA ASN A 568 20.60 9.57 -8.73
C ASN A 568 19.71 8.98 -7.63
N MET A 569 20.25 8.00 -6.89
CA MET A 569 19.54 7.20 -5.89
C MET A 569 18.36 6.46 -6.51
N ALA A 570 18.62 5.67 -7.52
CA ALA A 570 17.64 4.86 -8.23
C ALA A 570 18.15 3.43 -8.44
N GLN A 571 17.30 2.56 -8.92
CA GLN A 571 17.66 1.20 -9.34
C GLN A 571 18.40 0.43 -8.23
N GLY A 572 17.68 0.23 -7.12
CA GLY A 572 18.20 -0.50 -5.97
C GLY A 572 19.21 0.27 -5.12
N ALA A 573 19.22 1.59 -5.18
CA ALA A 573 20.18 2.39 -4.42
C ALA A 573 19.77 2.60 -2.96
N GLY A 574 20.76 2.59 -2.04
CA GLY A 574 20.58 2.86 -0.61
C GLY A 574 21.27 4.13 -0.13
N HIS A 575 20.54 5.03 0.53
CA HIS A 575 21.06 6.28 1.09
C HIS A 575 20.77 6.39 2.59
N ASP A 576 21.81 6.74 3.36
CA ASP A 576 21.71 7.01 4.79
C ASP A 576 21.10 5.84 5.59
N VAL A 577 21.92 4.79 5.77
CA VAL A 577 21.59 3.57 6.55
C VAL A 577 20.35 2.83 6.05
N SER A 578 20.00 2.96 4.79
CA SER A 578 18.84 2.32 4.15
C SER A 578 19.22 1.08 3.36
N LEU A 579 18.20 0.30 2.96
CA LEU A 579 18.33 -0.86 2.09
C LEU A 579 17.54 -0.63 0.80
N GLY A 580 18.22 -0.61 -0.34
CA GLY A 580 17.58 -0.51 -1.65
C GLY A 580 17.82 -1.79 -2.46
N TYR A 581 16.75 -2.27 -3.15
CA TYR A 581 16.80 -3.46 -3.99
C TYR A 581 16.11 -3.18 -5.33
N LEU A 582 16.79 -3.50 -6.44
CA LEU A 582 16.16 -3.80 -7.71
C LEU A 582 16.56 -5.22 -8.07
N ILE A 583 15.56 -6.07 -8.30
CA ILE A 583 15.74 -7.48 -8.61
C ILE A 583 14.92 -7.78 -9.86
N ASP A 584 15.61 -8.10 -10.94
CA ASP A 584 15.07 -8.58 -12.19
C ASP A 584 15.48 -10.04 -12.39
N ARG A 585 14.55 -10.89 -12.79
CA ARG A 585 14.83 -12.33 -12.81
C ARG A 585 14.99 -12.90 -14.21
N GLU A 586 14.19 -12.48 -15.15
CA GLU A 586 14.19 -13.06 -16.50
C GLU A 586 13.85 -12.00 -17.57
N GLY A 587 14.74 -11.74 -18.52
CA GLY A 587 14.45 -10.81 -19.59
C GLY A 587 15.63 -10.47 -20.48
N ASN A 588 15.40 -9.58 -21.46
CA ASN A 588 16.47 -8.85 -22.13
C ASN A 588 16.20 -7.36 -21.93
N ASP A 589 16.79 -6.83 -20.89
CA ASP A 589 16.33 -5.60 -20.27
C ASP A 589 17.18 -4.40 -20.64
N THR A 590 16.59 -3.22 -20.49
CA THR A 590 17.28 -1.97 -20.77
C THR A 590 17.25 -1.05 -19.56
N TYR A 591 18.43 -0.83 -18.97
CA TYR A 591 18.62 0.05 -17.84
C TYR A 591 19.23 1.37 -18.28
N THR A 592 18.51 2.48 -18.13
CA THR A 592 19.03 3.84 -18.32
C THR A 592 19.26 4.47 -16.95
N SER A 593 20.54 4.51 -16.57
CA SER A 593 20.94 4.78 -15.18
C SER A 593 21.65 6.11 -15.02
N PRO A 594 21.30 6.91 -13.99
CA PRO A 594 22.11 8.04 -13.54
C PRO A 594 23.32 7.56 -12.71
N ASN A 595 24.05 8.48 -12.09
CA ASN A 595 25.02 8.13 -11.06
C ASN A 595 24.31 7.66 -9.76
N LEU A 596 24.99 6.88 -8.93
CA LEU A 596 24.42 6.25 -7.73
C LEU A 596 23.12 5.51 -8.02
N ALA A 597 23.19 4.61 -8.98
CA ALA A 597 22.15 3.68 -9.39
C ALA A 597 22.74 2.26 -9.47
N LEU A 598 21.98 1.29 -9.92
CA LEU A 598 22.43 -0.11 -10.07
C LEU A 598 23.10 -0.63 -8.78
N GLY A 599 22.35 -0.63 -7.69
CA GLY A 599 22.84 -1.07 -6.38
C GLY A 599 23.80 -0.10 -5.71
N GLY A 600 23.84 1.17 -6.10
CA GLY A 600 24.71 2.19 -5.50
C GLY A 600 24.36 2.48 -4.05
N GLY A 601 25.38 2.57 -3.17
CA GLY A 601 25.20 2.94 -1.77
C GLY A 601 26.02 4.16 -1.38
N ASN A 602 25.47 5.03 -0.52
CA ASN A 602 26.20 6.09 0.14
C ASN A 602 25.72 6.34 1.57
N SER A 603 26.48 7.10 2.36
CA SER A 603 26.13 7.42 3.76
C SER A 603 25.72 6.18 4.58
N ASN A 604 26.48 5.09 4.46
CA ASN A 604 26.21 3.79 5.09
C ASN A 604 24.91 3.08 4.62
N GLY A 605 24.31 3.52 3.52
CA GLY A 605 23.24 2.78 2.86
C GLY A 605 23.77 1.59 2.07
N LEU A 606 22.99 0.53 1.98
CA LEU A 606 23.28 -0.65 1.18
C LEU A 606 22.34 -0.67 -0.03
N GLY A 607 22.92 -0.81 -1.21
CA GLY A 607 22.18 -0.97 -2.44
C GLY A 607 22.45 -2.34 -3.06
N PHE A 608 21.42 -2.93 -3.63
CA PHE A 608 21.48 -4.23 -4.31
C PHE A 608 20.81 -4.11 -5.66
N PHE A 609 21.53 -4.55 -6.68
CA PHE A 609 21.02 -4.69 -8.02
C PHE A 609 21.28 -6.13 -8.46
N VAL A 610 20.24 -6.81 -8.84
CA VAL A 610 20.30 -8.19 -9.31
C VAL A 610 19.55 -8.25 -10.63
N ASP A 611 20.26 -8.61 -11.66
CA ASP A 611 19.75 -8.96 -12.96
C ASP A 611 20.21 -10.40 -13.22
N ALA A 612 19.24 -11.31 -13.33
CA ALA A 612 19.53 -12.72 -13.16
C ALA A 612 19.66 -13.46 -14.50
N GLN A 613 19.00 -13.04 -15.55
CA GLN A 613 19.03 -13.73 -16.83
C GLN A 613 18.70 -12.76 -17.98
N GLY A 614 19.50 -12.77 -19.05
CA GLY A 614 19.19 -12.04 -20.27
C GLY A 614 20.40 -11.58 -21.06
N ASP A 615 20.12 -10.97 -22.21
CA ASP A 615 21.09 -10.21 -23.00
C ASP A 615 20.80 -8.70 -22.82
N ASP A 616 21.31 -8.09 -21.74
CA ASP A 616 20.84 -6.82 -21.23
C ASP A 616 21.64 -5.62 -21.72
N ILE A 617 21.00 -4.45 -21.67
CA ILE A 617 21.58 -3.19 -22.10
C ILE A 617 21.67 -2.21 -20.92
N TYR A 618 22.88 -1.88 -20.50
CA TYR A 618 23.15 -0.89 -19.47
C TYR A 618 23.63 0.42 -20.09
N GLN A 619 22.85 1.49 -19.88
CA GLN A 619 23.15 2.83 -20.40
C GLN A 619 23.36 3.82 -19.26
N LEU A 620 24.50 4.52 -19.24
CA LEU A 620 24.73 5.58 -18.29
C LEU A 620 24.18 6.91 -18.82
N ARG A 621 23.27 7.51 -18.07
CA ARG A 621 22.73 8.84 -18.33
C ARG A 621 23.69 9.90 -17.79
N ARG A 622 24.12 10.80 -18.64
CA ARG A 622 24.86 11.97 -18.20
C ARG A 622 23.87 13.07 -17.84
N THR A 623 23.72 13.36 -16.55
CA THR A 623 22.94 14.51 -16.08
C THR A 623 23.80 15.75 -16.01
N ASN A 624 23.36 16.85 -16.60
CA ASN A 624 23.95 18.18 -16.38
C ASN A 624 23.35 18.85 -15.13
N ALA A 625 22.87 18.09 -14.16
CA ALA A 625 22.23 18.60 -12.97
C ALA A 625 23.23 19.42 -12.13
N THR A 626 23.22 20.72 -12.33
CA THR A 626 24.07 21.70 -11.60
C THR A 626 23.63 21.91 -10.17
N ASN A 627 22.46 21.41 -9.76
CA ASN A 627 21.83 21.75 -8.47
C ASN A 627 21.72 20.59 -7.46
N LEU A 628 21.98 19.37 -7.86
CA LEU A 628 22.02 18.26 -6.89
C LEU A 628 23.42 18.14 -6.36
N GLY A 629 23.58 18.37 -5.08
CA GLY A 629 24.81 18.53 -4.34
C GLY A 629 26.03 17.92 -5.02
N LYS A 630 27.11 18.62 -5.10
CA LYS A 630 28.35 18.40 -5.85
C LYS A 630 28.95 16.96 -5.86
N ALA A 631 28.14 15.95 -6.00
CA ALA A 631 28.57 14.60 -6.33
C ALA A 631 28.90 14.61 -7.82
N SER A 632 30.14 14.78 -8.12
CA SER A 632 30.72 15.00 -9.42
C SER A 632 30.49 13.84 -10.37
N CYS A 633 29.54 13.97 -11.30
CA CYS A 633 29.54 13.21 -12.54
C CYS A 633 30.65 13.60 -13.52
N GLU A 634 31.65 14.33 -13.10
CA GLU A 634 32.73 14.84 -13.97
C GLU A 634 33.75 13.77 -14.39
N LEU A 635 33.70 12.56 -13.84
CA LEU A 635 34.77 11.56 -14.03
C LEU A 635 34.54 10.54 -15.14
N PHE A 636 33.40 10.53 -15.82
CA PHE A 636 33.19 9.54 -16.89
C PHE A 636 32.98 10.19 -18.26
N PRO A 637 33.80 9.87 -19.26
CA PRO A 637 33.58 10.33 -20.62
C PRO A 637 32.29 9.75 -21.19
N LYS A 638 31.71 10.48 -22.17
CA LYS A 638 30.51 10.01 -22.94
C LYS A 638 30.84 8.67 -23.64
N THR A 639 30.64 7.59 -22.97
CA THR A 639 30.76 6.27 -23.59
C THR A 639 29.51 5.48 -23.17
N SER A 640 28.72 5.12 -24.17
CA SER A 640 27.77 4.03 -24.01
C SER A 640 28.60 2.75 -23.90
N TRP A 641 28.50 2.07 -22.79
CA TRP A 641 29.02 0.72 -22.68
C TRP A 641 27.90 -0.23 -23.05
N ARG A 642 28.08 -0.95 -24.14
CA ARG A 642 27.31 -2.16 -24.40
C ARG A 642 28.16 -3.30 -23.87
N TYR A 643 27.65 -4.03 -22.92
CA TYR A 643 28.14 -5.34 -22.55
C TYR A 643 27.19 -6.36 -23.18
N GLY A 644 27.68 -7.09 -24.17
CA GLY A 644 27.02 -8.27 -24.69
C GLY A 644 27.70 -9.49 -24.14
#